data_a6d8e5b9ce704cc029dee8ff1c3ab059
#
_entry.id   a6d8e5b9ce704cc029dee8ff1c3ab059
#
_cell.length_a   1.000
_cell.length_b   1.000
_cell.length_c   1.000
_cell.angle_alpha   90.00
_cell.angle_beta   90.00
_cell.angle_gamma   90.00
#
_symmetry.space_group_name_H-M   'P 1'
#
loop_
_entity.id
_entity.type
_entity.pdbx_description
1 polymer ?
#
loop_
_entity_poly.entity_id
_entity_poly.type
_entity_poly.pdbx_seq_one_letter_code
_entity_poly.pdbx_strand_id
1 'polypeptide(L)'
;MRTLHFNRMPYICGSKYQQMNKIIKFALPILLVTPTMSNAENIFLSEFKTTHNVVPFDRIDKSFYEEAVDSGIKLGRQEIDAIVKQRSKPTFDNTIVALERSGALLDRVLNTFYPLLSADGDDKMNEISMAISPKLSDYSTDIALNEALWERVKYVYEHRDLEQLDTEDQMLLKRTYDSFARNGANLEGKDRDEYKALCAELSQLSLNFEQNTVKATAEYEMWLKADDLKGLPESQVSAAALAAKQKGKEGEYLITLQFPSYAPFMKYSERDDLRRQLYQAYNARCTSGEYDNTKILARIAEVRLRIANLLGFETYAEYSLEKTMAETPANVYNLLDRLRNAYAPVCKKELKEIADYASKLEGHKVEILPWNYSYYANKLKNEKYSYNDEELRPYFELNNVIKGVFGLATRLYGLNFTENQNISVYHPDVKSFDVTDANGKFVGVIYTDFFPRDTKRNGAWMTEFRPEEIVDGVKQYPHVTLTMNFTKPTEDRPSLLTYSEVNTFLHEFGHGLHSLLADTKYSSLSGTNVYRDFVEVPSQFNENYLTEKEYLDTFARHYITGEPIPDELVEKIIRSSQFGAAYACMRQLFFGYLDMGWHTIKAPVTDVPAFEASVTSKVRVFEPVEGCMTAPQFTHIFSGGYAAGYYSYKWAEVIEADAFQQFKQNGIFDSKTAESWRNNVLSRGGTEPPMTLYKRFRGSEPTIDALLVRDGIKVKTKKVKPKVKR
;
A
#
# COMPACT_ATOMS: atom_id res chain seq x y z
N MET A 1 12.26 18.54 5.99
CA MET A 1 12.77 17.38 5.26
C MET A 1 11.61 16.84 4.46
N ARG A 2 11.64 17.05 3.15
CA ARG A 2 10.79 16.21 2.31
C ARG A 2 11.14 14.81 2.70
N THR A 3 10.22 14.11 3.32
CA THR A 3 10.41 12.73 3.72
C THR A 3 10.60 11.95 2.43
N LEU A 4 11.88 11.73 2.08
CA LEU A 4 12.19 10.68 1.13
C LEU A 4 11.54 9.42 1.70
N HIS A 5 10.41 9.04 1.13
CA HIS A 5 9.67 7.84 1.51
C HIS A 5 10.45 6.61 1.03
N PHE A 6 11.64 6.38 1.64
CA PHE A 6 12.42 5.16 1.44
C PHE A 6 11.71 3.89 1.94
N ASN A 7 10.51 4.01 2.51
CA ASN A 7 9.74 2.88 3.02
C ASN A 7 9.03 2.05 1.93
N ARG A 8 9.28 2.32 0.63
CA ARG A 8 8.70 1.53 -0.47
C ARG A 8 9.73 1.13 -1.53
N MET A 9 10.96 0.79 -1.15
CA MET A 9 11.83 0.10 -2.09
C MET A 9 11.42 -1.37 -2.17
N PRO A 10 10.95 -1.87 -3.31
CA PRO A 10 10.94 -3.30 -3.58
C PRO A 10 12.39 -3.71 -3.87
N TYR A 11 12.96 -4.53 -3.00
CA TYR A 11 14.21 -5.22 -3.28
C TYR A 11 14.00 -6.14 -4.49
N ILE A 12 14.69 -5.86 -5.58
CA ILE A 12 14.75 -6.73 -6.74
C ILE A 12 15.93 -7.67 -6.53
N CYS A 13 15.62 -8.95 -6.34
CA CYS A 13 16.61 -10.01 -6.31
C CYS A 13 17.05 -10.34 -7.75
N GLY A 14 18.31 -10.07 -8.05
CA GLY A 14 18.95 -10.53 -9.28
C GLY A 14 19.41 -11.98 -9.16
N SER A 15 19.03 -12.79 -10.09
CA SER A 15 19.70 -14.06 -10.33
C SER A 15 19.79 -14.32 -11.83
N LYS A 16 21.00 -14.19 -12.39
CA LYS A 16 21.61 -15.08 -13.38
C LYS A 16 22.88 -14.46 -13.96
N TYR A 17 24.00 -14.79 -13.39
CA TYR A 17 25.30 -14.73 -14.07
C TYR A 17 25.92 -16.12 -13.98
N GLN A 18 25.89 -16.87 -15.09
CA GLN A 18 26.99 -17.74 -15.46
C GLN A 18 26.87 -18.12 -16.95
N GLN A 19 28.00 -17.94 -17.61
CA GLN A 19 28.45 -18.49 -18.87
C GLN A 19 27.96 -17.85 -20.17
N MET A 20 28.87 -17.09 -20.78
CA MET A 20 29.49 -17.56 -22.03
C MET A 20 30.74 -16.74 -22.35
N ASN A 21 31.87 -17.40 -22.34
CA ASN A 21 33.13 -16.95 -22.90
C ASN A 21 33.34 -17.57 -24.30
N LYS A 22 33.97 -16.77 -25.17
CA LYS A 22 34.68 -17.13 -26.44
C LYS A 22 33.84 -17.23 -27.71
N ILE A 23 34.17 -16.30 -28.64
CA ILE A 23 34.73 -16.54 -29.98
C ILE A 23 35.11 -15.19 -30.60
N ILE A 24 36.40 -14.86 -30.67
CA ILE A 24 37.35 -14.62 -31.75
C ILE A 24 36.99 -13.64 -32.87
N LYS A 25 37.80 -12.58 -32.90
CA LYS A 25 38.27 -11.61 -33.88
C LYS A 25 38.10 -11.96 -35.38
N PHE A 26 37.58 -10.96 -36.14
CA PHE A 26 38.21 -10.54 -37.40
C PHE A 26 37.98 -9.03 -37.60
N ALA A 27 39.04 -8.32 -37.90
CA ALA A 27 39.04 -6.87 -38.11
C ALA A 27 39.00 -6.57 -39.63
N LEU A 28 38.12 -5.65 -40.02
CA LEU A 28 38.25 -4.85 -41.24
C LEU A 28 37.97 -3.40 -40.91
N PRO A 29 38.78 -2.46 -41.37
CA PRO A 29 38.57 -1.04 -41.04
C PRO A 29 37.50 -0.46 -41.96
N ILE A 30 36.33 -0.16 -41.40
CA ILE A 30 35.33 0.68 -42.02
C ILE A 30 35.56 2.09 -41.43
N LEU A 31 35.82 3.06 -42.28
CA LEU A 31 35.81 4.47 -41.93
C LEU A 31 34.43 4.81 -41.36
N LEU A 32 34.34 4.89 -40.06
CA LEU A 32 33.19 5.44 -39.36
C LEU A 32 33.28 6.98 -39.43
N VAL A 33 32.46 7.55 -40.29
CA VAL A 33 31.98 8.93 -40.08
C VAL A 33 31.15 8.83 -38.78
N THR A 34 31.73 9.24 -37.67
CA THR A 34 31.02 9.46 -36.42
C THR A 34 30.04 10.60 -36.65
N PRO A 35 28.71 10.33 -36.57
CA PRO A 35 27.82 11.47 -36.35
C PRO A 35 28.22 12.07 -34.99
N THR A 36 28.55 13.33 -34.97
CA THR A 36 28.59 14.11 -33.75
C THR A 36 27.23 13.99 -33.12
N MET A 37 27.09 13.10 -32.13
CA MET A 37 25.94 13.13 -31.22
C MET A 37 25.96 14.55 -30.61
N SER A 38 25.03 15.37 -30.98
CA SER A 38 24.68 16.53 -30.17
C SER A 38 24.33 15.96 -28.80
N ASN A 39 25.07 16.30 -27.75
CA ASN A 39 24.67 15.99 -26.38
C ASN A 39 23.28 16.58 -26.22
N ALA A 40 22.24 15.76 -26.28
CA ALA A 40 20.90 16.19 -25.94
C ALA A 40 20.97 16.71 -24.50
N GLU A 41 20.57 17.94 -24.28
CA GLU A 41 20.57 18.57 -22.95
C GLU A 41 19.68 17.73 -22.04
N ASN A 42 20.20 17.34 -20.86
CA ASN A 42 19.46 16.53 -19.90
C ASN A 42 18.26 17.31 -19.38
N ILE A 43 17.07 16.86 -19.77
CA ILE A 43 15.80 17.56 -19.52
C ILE A 43 15.47 17.74 -18.04
N PHE A 44 16.01 16.89 -17.17
CA PHE A 44 15.78 17.00 -15.73
C PHE A 44 16.48 18.18 -15.08
N LEU A 45 17.55 18.70 -15.70
CA LEU A 45 18.36 19.79 -15.13
C LEU A 45 17.68 21.17 -15.20
N SER A 46 16.54 21.26 -15.89
CA SER A 46 15.70 22.46 -15.98
C SER A 46 14.23 22.11 -15.74
N GLU A 47 13.39 23.13 -15.53
CA GLU A 47 11.94 22.90 -15.45
C GLU A 47 11.38 22.38 -16.78
N PHE A 48 10.39 21.51 -16.68
CA PHE A 48 9.69 20.98 -17.85
C PHE A 48 8.85 22.10 -18.49
N LYS A 49 9.22 22.52 -19.68
CA LYS A 49 8.47 23.52 -20.45
C LYS A 49 7.37 22.87 -21.29
N THR A 50 6.44 22.18 -20.60
CA THR A 50 5.30 21.48 -21.17
C THR A 50 3.99 22.10 -20.68
N THR A 51 2.86 21.72 -21.28
CA THR A 51 1.54 22.08 -20.75
C THR A 51 1.46 21.58 -19.29
N HIS A 52 1.04 22.44 -18.37
CA HIS A 52 0.97 22.16 -16.92
C HIS A 52 2.30 21.73 -16.26
N ASN A 53 3.44 21.90 -16.94
CA ASN A 53 4.75 21.42 -16.48
C ASN A 53 4.80 19.90 -16.21
N VAL A 54 4.04 19.11 -16.98
CA VAL A 54 4.04 17.64 -16.88
C VAL A 54 5.36 17.06 -17.40
N VAL A 55 5.66 15.85 -16.94
CA VAL A 55 6.84 15.11 -17.37
C VAL A 55 6.79 14.84 -18.88
N PRO A 56 7.81 15.24 -19.66
CA PRO A 56 7.88 14.98 -21.11
C PRO A 56 8.42 13.56 -21.37
N PHE A 57 7.61 12.53 -21.14
CA PHE A 57 8.02 11.13 -21.24
C PHE A 57 8.64 10.77 -22.60
N ASP A 58 8.17 11.38 -23.67
CA ASP A 58 8.65 11.20 -25.05
C ASP A 58 10.08 11.73 -25.28
N ARG A 59 10.64 12.51 -24.34
CA ARG A 59 11.98 13.10 -24.41
C ARG A 59 12.95 12.55 -23.37
N ILE A 60 12.52 11.60 -22.52
CA ILE A 60 13.38 11.01 -21.52
C ILE A 60 14.28 9.97 -22.16
N ASP A 61 15.60 10.18 -22.07
CA ASP A 61 16.59 9.13 -22.27
C ASP A 61 17.01 8.56 -20.89
N LYS A 62 17.05 7.25 -20.77
CA LYS A 62 17.40 6.59 -19.50
C LYS A 62 18.80 6.94 -18.99
N SER A 63 19.72 7.28 -19.89
CA SER A 63 21.06 7.78 -19.54
C SER A 63 21.06 9.09 -18.76
N PHE A 64 19.96 9.85 -18.79
CA PHE A 64 19.85 11.11 -18.07
C PHE A 64 19.71 10.94 -16.55
N TYR A 65 19.20 9.80 -16.08
CA TYR A 65 18.88 9.63 -14.67
C TYR A 65 20.09 9.68 -13.75
N GLU A 66 21.18 8.97 -14.05
CA GLU A 66 22.34 8.95 -13.16
C GLU A 66 22.98 10.34 -13.04
N GLU A 67 23.16 11.06 -14.18
CA GLU A 67 23.67 12.43 -14.20
C GLU A 67 22.75 13.39 -13.44
N ALA A 68 21.43 13.27 -13.63
CA ALA A 68 20.46 14.12 -12.97
C ALA A 68 20.42 13.89 -11.45
N VAL A 69 20.52 12.62 -11.01
CA VAL A 69 20.64 12.27 -9.58
C VAL A 69 21.93 12.84 -8.98
N ASP A 70 23.08 12.65 -9.63
CA ASP A 70 24.35 13.19 -9.15
C ASP A 70 24.33 14.73 -9.07
N SER A 71 23.72 15.37 -10.05
CA SER A 71 23.52 16.83 -10.07
C SER A 71 22.56 17.29 -8.98
N GLY A 72 21.46 16.56 -8.77
CA GLY A 72 20.47 16.82 -7.72
C GLY A 72 21.06 16.68 -6.31
N ILE A 73 21.85 15.63 -6.07
CA ILE A 73 22.55 15.43 -4.79
C ILE A 73 23.56 16.57 -4.56
N LYS A 74 24.33 16.92 -5.59
CA LYS A 74 25.31 18.01 -5.47
C LYS A 74 24.63 19.35 -5.16
N LEU A 75 23.56 19.68 -5.85
CA LEU A 75 22.81 20.91 -5.60
C LEU A 75 22.18 20.89 -4.20
N GLY A 76 21.52 19.80 -3.83
CA GLY A 76 20.90 19.67 -2.50
C GLY A 76 21.93 19.81 -1.36
N ARG A 77 23.15 19.26 -1.52
CA ARG A 77 24.23 19.51 -0.54
C ARG A 77 24.63 20.99 -0.46
N GLN A 78 24.67 21.69 -1.58
CA GLN A 78 24.94 23.14 -1.60
C GLN A 78 23.83 23.93 -0.91
N GLU A 79 22.58 23.56 -1.12
CA GLU A 79 21.42 24.18 -0.46
C GLU A 79 21.46 23.96 1.06
N ILE A 80 21.75 22.74 1.52
CA ILE A 80 21.93 22.43 2.96
C ILE A 80 23.11 23.23 3.51
N ASP A 81 24.24 23.27 2.81
CA ASP A 81 25.38 24.07 3.20
C ASP A 81 25.05 25.57 3.32
N ALA A 82 24.23 26.11 2.41
CA ALA A 82 23.78 27.50 2.47
C ALA A 82 22.92 27.77 3.71
N ILE A 83 22.04 26.82 4.09
CA ILE A 83 21.26 26.91 5.33
C ILE A 83 22.18 26.92 6.56
N VAL A 84 23.12 25.99 6.63
CA VAL A 84 24.01 25.83 7.78
C VAL A 84 24.97 27.00 7.95
N LYS A 85 25.52 27.54 6.85
CA LYS A 85 26.52 28.62 6.86
C LYS A 85 25.93 30.02 7.07
N GLN A 86 24.61 30.17 7.17
CA GLN A 86 23.98 31.48 7.46
C GLN A 86 24.42 32.02 8.80
N ARG A 87 24.82 33.28 8.82
CA ARG A 87 25.18 34.01 10.05
C ARG A 87 23.96 34.60 10.77
N SER A 88 22.83 34.68 10.07
CA SER A 88 21.56 35.13 10.64
C SER A 88 21.05 34.12 11.65
N LYS A 89 20.31 34.61 12.64
CA LYS A 89 19.60 33.81 13.64
C LYS A 89 18.67 32.83 12.90
N PRO A 90 18.59 31.54 13.32
CA PRO A 90 17.65 30.61 12.74
C PRO A 90 16.20 31.09 12.92
N THR A 91 15.42 31.02 11.83
CA THR A 91 13.98 31.31 11.80
C THR A 91 13.27 30.19 11.06
N PHE A 92 11.95 30.16 11.17
CA PHE A 92 11.13 29.21 10.43
C PHE A 92 11.42 29.26 8.92
N ASP A 93 11.41 30.47 8.32
CA ASP A 93 11.65 30.64 6.88
C ASP A 93 13.05 30.24 6.46
N ASN A 94 14.09 30.76 7.16
CA ASN A 94 15.48 30.57 6.72
C ASN A 94 16.08 29.20 7.09
N THR A 95 15.33 28.38 7.81
CA THR A 95 15.78 27.05 8.24
C THR A 95 14.77 25.97 7.83
N ILE A 96 13.52 26.05 8.27
CA ILE A 96 12.52 24.98 8.06
C ILE A 96 11.98 25.01 6.64
N VAL A 97 11.50 26.18 6.16
CA VAL A 97 11.02 26.35 4.79
C VAL A 97 12.17 26.17 3.79
N ALA A 98 13.35 26.70 4.10
CA ALA A 98 14.53 26.51 3.26
C ALA A 98 14.92 25.03 3.12
N LEU A 99 14.79 24.24 4.22
CA LEU A 99 15.03 22.80 4.20
C LEU A 99 13.93 22.05 3.43
N GLU A 100 12.65 22.42 3.60
CA GLU A 100 11.51 21.86 2.86
C GLU A 100 11.67 22.02 1.35
N ARG A 101 12.22 23.14 0.91
CA ARG A 101 12.45 23.45 -0.51
C ARG A 101 13.76 22.90 -1.07
N SER A 102 14.68 22.45 -0.20
CA SER A 102 15.96 21.89 -0.64
C SER A 102 15.78 20.55 -1.35
N GLY A 103 16.61 20.27 -2.35
CA GLY A 103 16.57 19.04 -3.12
C GLY A 103 15.48 18.97 -4.19
N ALA A 104 14.84 20.08 -4.57
CA ALA A 104 13.75 20.10 -5.56
C ALA A 104 14.13 19.48 -6.91
N LEU A 105 15.40 19.62 -7.37
CA LEU A 105 15.88 18.95 -8.57
C LEU A 105 15.89 17.44 -8.40
N LEU A 106 16.41 16.96 -7.27
CA LEU A 106 16.46 15.52 -6.97
C LEU A 106 15.05 14.92 -6.88
N ASP A 107 14.11 15.61 -6.22
CA ASP A 107 12.72 15.16 -6.12
C ASP A 107 12.06 15.05 -7.49
N ARG A 108 12.29 16.01 -8.39
CA ARG A 108 11.79 15.95 -9.78
C ARG A 108 12.26 14.70 -10.50
N VAL A 109 13.52 14.34 -10.35
CA VAL A 109 14.11 13.15 -10.95
C VAL A 109 13.51 11.89 -10.33
N LEU A 110 13.47 11.81 -9.00
CA LEU A 110 13.05 10.60 -8.28
C LEU A 110 11.54 10.37 -8.38
N ASN A 111 10.71 11.42 -8.35
CA ASN A 111 9.28 11.35 -8.58
C ASN A 111 8.92 10.96 -10.03
N THR A 112 9.88 11.02 -10.95
CA THR A 112 9.71 10.46 -12.30
C THR A 112 10.27 9.04 -12.36
N PHE A 113 11.46 8.80 -11.84
CA PHE A 113 12.19 7.55 -11.96
C PHE A 113 11.48 6.37 -11.28
N TYR A 114 11.14 6.48 -9.98
CA TYR A 114 10.59 5.35 -9.22
C TYR A 114 9.16 4.95 -9.65
N PRO A 115 8.24 5.88 -9.96
CA PRO A 115 6.98 5.50 -10.57
C PRO A 115 7.15 4.74 -11.90
N LEU A 116 8.07 5.20 -12.78
CA LEU A 116 8.34 4.51 -14.02
C LEU A 116 9.04 3.17 -13.82
N LEU A 117 9.98 3.06 -12.89
CA LEU A 117 10.62 1.79 -12.53
C LEU A 117 9.59 0.73 -12.12
N SER A 118 8.54 1.14 -11.43
CA SER A 118 7.45 0.25 -10.98
C SER A 118 6.44 -0.06 -12.09
N ALA A 119 6.15 0.92 -12.94
CA ALA A 119 5.10 0.82 -13.95
C ALA A 119 5.60 0.33 -15.31
N ASP A 120 6.85 0.60 -15.68
CA ASP A 120 7.46 0.25 -16.97
C ASP A 120 8.98 0.03 -16.88
N GLY A 121 9.45 -0.60 -15.79
CA GLY A 121 10.86 -0.81 -15.49
C GLY A 121 11.46 -1.98 -16.26
N ASP A 122 12.51 -1.72 -17.02
CA ASP A 122 13.33 -2.75 -17.69
C ASP A 122 14.66 -2.99 -16.95
N ASP A 123 15.48 -3.88 -17.49
CA ASP A 123 16.78 -4.22 -16.91
C ASP A 123 17.69 -2.99 -16.75
N LYS A 124 17.66 -2.04 -17.71
CA LYS A 124 18.45 -0.82 -17.62
C LYS A 124 17.99 0.09 -16.49
N MET A 125 16.68 0.24 -16.27
CA MET A 125 16.14 0.97 -15.13
C MET A 125 16.52 0.31 -13.79
N ASN A 126 16.54 -1.02 -13.74
CA ASN A 126 17.00 -1.77 -12.58
C ASN A 126 18.50 -1.55 -12.29
N GLU A 127 19.36 -1.56 -13.31
CA GLU A 127 20.79 -1.23 -13.19
C GLU A 127 20.99 0.19 -12.62
N ILE A 128 20.26 1.17 -13.16
CA ILE A 128 20.31 2.56 -12.68
C ILE A 128 19.85 2.63 -11.22
N SER A 129 18.76 1.96 -10.86
CA SER A 129 18.27 1.91 -9.47
C SER A 129 19.34 1.39 -8.50
N MET A 130 20.05 0.31 -8.89
CA MET A 130 21.16 -0.24 -8.08
C MET A 130 22.33 0.75 -7.96
N ALA A 131 22.62 1.50 -8.99
CA ALA A 131 23.71 2.48 -9.01
C ALA A 131 23.43 3.73 -8.17
N ILE A 132 22.16 4.23 -8.18
CA ILE A 132 21.79 5.46 -7.48
C ILE A 132 21.43 5.23 -6.01
N SER A 133 20.91 4.05 -5.63
CA SER A 133 20.42 3.76 -4.27
C SER A 133 21.46 4.02 -3.18
N PRO A 134 22.73 3.57 -3.28
CA PRO A 134 23.73 3.90 -2.28
C PRO A 134 23.98 5.40 -2.14
N LYS A 135 24.05 6.14 -3.26
CA LYS A 135 24.27 7.59 -3.28
C LYS A 135 23.14 8.35 -2.57
N LEU A 136 21.89 7.90 -2.78
CA LEU A 136 20.71 8.48 -2.13
C LEU A 136 20.70 8.19 -0.62
N SER A 137 21.09 6.98 -0.23
CA SER A 137 21.22 6.60 1.18
C SER A 137 22.29 7.44 1.90
N ASP A 138 23.45 7.61 1.29
CA ASP A 138 24.53 8.46 1.84
C ASP A 138 24.06 9.91 1.97
N TYR A 139 23.42 10.47 0.93
CA TYR A 139 22.88 11.83 0.96
C TYR A 139 21.86 12.03 2.06
N SER A 140 20.93 11.10 2.21
CA SER A 140 19.90 11.16 3.27
C SER A 140 20.52 11.08 4.66
N THR A 141 21.53 10.22 4.84
CA THR A 141 22.24 10.06 6.10
C THR A 141 23.05 11.31 6.47
N ASP A 142 23.73 11.91 5.49
CA ASP A 142 24.49 13.16 5.67
C ASP A 142 23.58 14.30 6.19
N ILE A 143 22.36 14.40 5.69
CA ILE A 143 21.38 15.39 6.16
C ILE A 143 20.88 15.06 7.56
N ALA A 144 20.42 13.82 7.78
CA ALA A 144 19.82 13.39 9.05
C ALA A 144 20.78 13.54 10.24
N LEU A 145 22.09 13.35 10.01
CA LEU A 145 23.14 13.41 11.02
C LEU A 145 23.96 14.69 10.98
N ASN A 146 23.52 15.72 10.24
CA ASN A 146 24.19 17.03 10.20
C ASN A 146 23.94 17.81 11.49
N GLU A 147 24.94 17.84 12.36
CA GLU A 147 24.83 18.49 13.68
C GLU A 147 24.51 19.99 13.57
N ALA A 148 25.17 20.71 12.67
CA ALA A 148 24.94 22.14 12.51
C ALA A 148 23.53 22.46 11.98
N LEU A 149 22.99 21.61 11.12
CA LEU A 149 21.59 21.72 10.67
C LEU A 149 20.63 21.37 11.80
N TRP A 150 20.92 20.32 12.57
CA TRP A 150 20.12 19.93 13.73
C TRP A 150 20.03 21.06 14.77
N GLU A 151 21.14 21.69 15.11
CA GLU A 151 21.15 22.83 16.06
C GLU A 151 20.26 23.99 15.56
N ARG A 152 20.23 24.26 14.26
CA ARG A 152 19.33 25.27 13.67
C ARG A 152 17.86 24.86 13.78
N VAL A 153 17.52 23.62 13.42
CA VAL A 153 16.15 23.09 13.52
C VAL A 153 15.67 23.11 14.99
N LYS A 154 16.51 22.63 15.90
CA LYS A 154 16.25 22.62 17.33
C LYS A 154 16.00 24.04 17.86
N TYR A 155 16.87 24.98 17.47
CA TYR A 155 16.71 26.38 17.86
C TYR A 155 15.35 26.95 17.45
N VAL A 156 14.92 26.75 16.20
CA VAL A 156 13.61 27.22 15.70
C VAL A 156 12.48 26.56 16.50
N TYR A 157 12.56 25.26 16.75
CA TYR A 157 11.54 24.52 17.49
C TYR A 157 11.41 25.01 18.95
N GLU A 158 12.52 25.25 19.64
CA GLU A 158 12.55 25.73 21.03
C GLU A 158 12.06 27.20 21.16
N HIS A 159 12.20 28.00 20.09
CA HIS A 159 11.83 29.42 20.08
C HIS A 159 10.59 29.70 19.20
N ARG A 160 9.82 28.66 18.83
CA ARG A 160 8.65 28.79 17.94
C ARG A 160 7.59 29.79 18.41
N ASP A 161 7.48 30.01 19.71
CA ASP A 161 6.53 30.97 20.28
C ASP A 161 6.90 32.44 19.96
N LEU A 162 8.10 32.70 19.46
CA LEU A 162 8.55 34.02 19.03
C LEU A 162 8.18 34.31 17.57
N GLU A 163 7.67 33.31 16.83
CA GLU A 163 7.28 33.43 15.42
C GLU A 163 5.75 33.32 15.27
N GLN A 164 5.20 34.01 14.27
CA GLN A 164 3.76 33.95 13.97
C GLN A 164 3.49 32.79 13.01
N LEU A 165 3.53 31.56 13.53
CA LEU A 165 3.29 30.33 12.76
C LEU A 165 1.80 29.97 12.78
N ASP A 166 1.23 29.74 11.60
CA ASP A 166 -0.10 29.14 11.54
C ASP A 166 -0.07 27.62 11.81
N THR A 167 -1.23 26.97 11.77
CA THR A 167 -1.35 25.53 12.10
C THR A 167 -0.49 24.66 11.19
N GLU A 168 -0.40 24.99 9.90
CA GLU A 168 0.37 24.22 8.92
C GLU A 168 1.89 24.41 9.11
N ASP A 169 2.31 25.67 9.36
CA ASP A 169 3.70 25.99 9.67
C ASP A 169 4.17 25.27 10.95
N GLN A 170 3.33 25.26 11.98
CA GLN A 170 3.61 24.53 13.23
C GLN A 170 3.73 23.02 12.99
N MET A 171 2.90 22.46 12.11
CA MET A 171 2.98 21.04 11.75
C MET A 171 4.25 20.73 10.96
N LEU A 172 4.63 21.57 9.99
CA LEU A 172 5.89 21.40 9.27
C LEU A 172 7.08 21.44 10.22
N LEU A 173 7.14 22.46 11.09
CA LEU A 173 8.20 22.59 12.09
C LEU A 173 8.27 21.36 12.99
N LYS A 174 7.11 20.92 13.51
CA LYS A 174 7.03 19.74 14.38
C LYS A 174 7.52 18.49 13.65
N ARG A 175 7.06 18.23 12.42
CA ARG A 175 7.47 17.04 11.64
C ARG A 175 8.96 17.08 11.33
N THR A 176 9.50 18.23 10.99
CA THR A 176 10.93 18.41 10.73
C THR A 176 11.75 18.11 11.99
N TYR A 177 11.44 18.72 13.12
CA TYR A 177 12.10 18.47 14.39
C TYR A 177 12.04 16.96 14.78
N ASP A 178 10.83 16.40 14.77
CA ASP A 178 10.62 14.99 15.09
C ASP A 178 11.40 14.05 14.15
N SER A 179 11.51 14.40 12.87
CA SER A 179 12.28 13.59 11.91
C SER A 179 13.76 13.51 12.31
N PHE A 180 14.37 14.62 12.69
CA PHE A 180 15.76 14.61 13.16
C PHE A 180 15.92 13.85 14.47
N ALA A 181 15.09 14.17 15.48
CA ALA A 181 15.16 13.54 16.80
C ALA A 181 15.01 12.00 16.72
N ARG A 182 14.07 11.53 15.89
CA ARG A 182 13.81 10.08 15.71
C ARG A 182 14.88 9.35 14.89
N ASN A 183 15.68 10.06 14.12
CA ASN A 183 16.82 9.51 13.40
C ASN A 183 18.14 9.68 14.15
N GLY A 184 18.08 9.83 15.47
CA GLY A 184 19.24 9.79 16.36
C GLY A 184 20.05 11.09 16.40
N ALA A 185 19.50 12.24 15.95
CA ALA A 185 20.20 13.52 15.99
C ALA A 185 20.51 13.99 17.42
N ASN A 186 19.71 13.55 18.41
CA ASN A 186 19.96 13.81 19.85
C ASN A 186 20.98 12.87 20.50
N LEU A 187 21.45 11.84 19.80
CA LEU A 187 22.40 10.89 20.36
C LEU A 187 23.84 11.40 20.19
N GLU A 188 24.64 11.20 21.21
CA GLU A 188 26.04 11.60 21.23
C GLU A 188 26.98 10.42 21.56
N GLY A 189 28.25 10.53 21.15
CA GLY A 189 29.30 9.60 21.49
C GLY A 189 28.95 8.13 21.21
N LYS A 190 29.09 7.27 22.23
CA LYS A 190 28.87 5.82 22.08
C LYS A 190 27.46 5.42 21.68
N ASP A 191 26.45 6.15 22.19
CA ASP A 191 25.04 5.82 21.88
C ASP A 191 24.71 6.11 20.40
N ARG A 192 25.31 7.16 19.83
CA ARG A 192 25.20 7.46 18.39
C ARG A 192 25.89 6.40 17.53
N ASP A 193 27.09 5.95 17.93
CA ASP A 193 27.82 4.91 17.20
C ASP A 193 27.07 3.57 17.27
N GLU A 194 26.53 3.21 18.43
CA GLU A 194 25.71 2.02 18.60
C GLU A 194 24.44 2.10 17.76
N TYR A 195 23.74 3.24 17.76
CA TYR A 195 22.54 3.46 16.93
C TYR A 195 22.83 3.23 15.43
N LYS A 196 23.93 3.80 14.91
CA LYS A 196 24.36 3.59 13.51
C LYS A 196 24.61 2.13 13.20
N ALA A 197 25.34 1.42 14.08
CA ALA A 197 25.65 0.01 13.91
C ALA A 197 24.36 -0.85 13.91
N LEU A 198 23.42 -0.56 14.81
CA LEU A 198 22.14 -1.27 14.88
C LEU A 198 21.25 -1.00 13.65
N CYS A 199 21.23 0.21 13.13
CA CYS A 199 20.50 0.52 11.89
C CYS A 199 21.07 -0.24 10.68
N ALA A 200 22.40 -0.31 10.57
CA ALA A 200 23.05 -1.08 9.51
C ALA A 200 22.78 -2.60 9.66
N GLU A 201 22.86 -3.13 10.88
CA GLU A 201 22.52 -4.52 11.17
C GLU A 201 21.06 -4.83 10.84
N LEU A 202 20.10 -3.97 11.24
CA LEU A 202 18.67 -4.12 10.97
C LEU A 202 18.41 -4.19 9.46
N SER A 203 19.04 -3.32 8.68
CA SER A 203 18.92 -3.31 7.22
C SER A 203 19.36 -4.64 6.61
N GLN A 204 20.51 -5.16 7.03
CA GLN A 204 21.03 -6.44 6.54
C GLN A 204 20.15 -7.64 6.96
N LEU A 205 19.68 -7.65 8.21
CA LEU A 205 18.79 -8.70 8.70
C LEU A 205 17.46 -8.71 7.95
N SER A 206 16.87 -7.53 7.70
CA SER A 206 15.62 -7.41 6.95
C SER A 206 15.77 -7.91 5.51
N LEU A 207 16.88 -7.58 4.85
CA LEU A 207 17.18 -8.08 3.51
C LEU A 207 17.34 -9.60 3.49
N ASN A 208 18.08 -10.17 4.44
CA ASN A 208 18.26 -11.62 4.54
C ASN A 208 16.92 -12.34 4.80
N PHE A 209 16.09 -11.79 5.69
CA PHE A 209 14.75 -12.30 5.98
C PHE A 209 13.88 -12.40 4.71
N GLU A 210 13.87 -11.34 3.92
CA GLU A 210 13.10 -11.28 2.68
C GLU A 210 13.63 -12.26 1.64
N GLN A 211 14.95 -12.27 1.41
CA GLN A 211 15.58 -13.18 0.45
C GLN A 211 15.31 -14.65 0.78
N ASN A 212 15.38 -15.03 2.06
CA ASN A 212 15.05 -16.38 2.50
C ASN A 212 13.59 -16.73 2.20
N THR A 213 12.66 -15.79 2.45
CA THR A 213 11.23 -16.00 2.16
C THR A 213 10.96 -16.17 0.67
N VAL A 214 11.62 -15.37 -0.18
CA VAL A 214 11.50 -15.48 -1.64
C VAL A 214 12.04 -16.82 -2.13
N LYS A 215 13.24 -17.22 -1.68
CA LYS A 215 13.86 -18.49 -2.08
C LYS A 215 13.04 -19.70 -1.63
N ALA A 216 12.64 -19.74 -0.35
CA ALA A 216 11.79 -20.80 0.18
C ALA A 216 10.45 -20.95 -0.56
N THR A 217 9.91 -19.82 -1.05
CA THR A 217 8.68 -19.82 -1.85
C THR A 217 8.92 -20.37 -3.26
N ALA A 218 10.08 -20.07 -3.86
CA ALA A 218 10.41 -20.43 -5.24
C ALA A 218 10.85 -21.90 -5.41
N GLU A 219 11.42 -22.50 -4.35
CA GLU A 219 11.97 -23.85 -4.44
C GLU A 219 10.92 -24.96 -4.39
N TYR A 220 9.75 -24.70 -3.79
CA TYR A 220 8.75 -25.73 -3.64
C TYR A 220 8.03 -26.03 -4.95
N GLU A 221 7.98 -27.32 -5.30
CA GLU A 221 7.32 -27.81 -6.50
C GLU A 221 6.42 -29.00 -6.14
N MET A 222 5.13 -28.90 -6.41
CA MET A 222 4.18 -30.01 -6.29
C MET A 222 3.77 -30.46 -7.68
N TRP A 223 4.31 -31.59 -8.12
CA TRP A 223 4.04 -32.18 -9.42
C TRP A 223 2.79 -33.05 -9.39
N LEU A 224 1.86 -32.79 -10.30
CA LEU A 224 0.54 -33.40 -10.36
C LEU A 224 0.26 -34.02 -11.72
N LYS A 225 -0.65 -34.99 -11.75
CA LYS A 225 -1.22 -35.59 -12.95
C LYS A 225 -2.65 -35.07 -13.17
N ALA A 226 -3.22 -35.35 -14.36
CA ALA A 226 -4.55 -34.86 -14.73
C ALA A 226 -5.65 -35.25 -13.73
N ASP A 227 -5.57 -36.46 -13.13
CA ASP A 227 -6.55 -36.93 -12.13
C ASP A 227 -6.50 -36.16 -10.81
N ASP A 228 -5.39 -35.50 -10.52
CA ASP A 228 -5.20 -34.71 -9.28
C ASP A 228 -5.82 -33.31 -9.35
N LEU A 229 -6.24 -32.88 -10.56
CA LEU A 229 -6.73 -31.53 -10.83
C LEU A 229 -8.23 -31.34 -10.66
N LYS A 230 -8.93 -32.36 -10.15
CA LYS A 230 -10.39 -32.32 -9.96
C LYS A 230 -10.80 -31.10 -9.15
N GLY A 231 -11.81 -30.38 -9.69
CA GLY A 231 -12.37 -29.15 -9.07
C GLY A 231 -11.71 -27.88 -9.48
N LEU A 232 -10.49 -27.90 -10.07
CA LEU A 232 -9.80 -26.69 -10.51
C LEU A 232 -10.46 -26.09 -11.76
N PRO A 233 -10.62 -24.76 -11.82
CA PRO A 233 -11.03 -24.06 -13.04
C PRO A 233 -10.05 -24.28 -14.19
N GLU A 234 -10.55 -24.26 -15.43
CA GLU A 234 -9.74 -24.49 -16.65
C GLU A 234 -8.55 -23.52 -16.74
N SER A 235 -8.73 -22.27 -16.36
CA SER A 235 -7.65 -21.28 -16.32
C SER A 235 -6.51 -21.68 -15.37
N GLN A 236 -6.82 -22.31 -14.24
CA GLN A 236 -5.83 -22.76 -13.26
C GLN A 236 -5.12 -24.04 -13.74
N VAL A 237 -5.86 -24.94 -14.41
CA VAL A 237 -5.29 -26.12 -15.07
C VAL A 237 -4.29 -25.69 -16.16
N SER A 238 -4.68 -24.73 -16.99
CA SER A 238 -3.81 -24.19 -18.05
C SER A 238 -2.56 -23.51 -17.48
N ALA A 239 -2.69 -22.74 -16.39
CA ALA A 239 -1.55 -22.12 -15.73
C ALA A 239 -0.59 -23.15 -15.13
N ALA A 240 -1.10 -24.21 -14.50
CA ALA A 240 -0.29 -25.31 -13.96
C ALA A 240 0.43 -26.10 -15.08
N ALA A 241 -0.23 -26.34 -16.22
CA ALA A 241 0.38 -26.97 -17.38
C ALA A 241 1.50 -26.11 -17.98
N LEU A 242 1.27 -24.79 -18.11
CA LEU A 242 2.28 -23.85 -18.59
C LEU A 242 3.51 -23.82 -17.67
N ALA A 243 3.30 -23.77 -16.36
CA ALA A 243 4.39 -23.81 -15.38
C ALA A 243 5.20 -25.12 -15.48
N ALA A 244 4.55 -26.24 -15.67
CA ALA A 244 5.20 -27.55 -15.90
C ALA A 244 6.01 -27.56 -17.20
N LYS A 245 5.44 -27.02 -18.27
CA LYS A 245 6.12 -26.92 -19.58
C LYS A 245 7.37 -26.01 -19.49
N GLN A 246 7.31 -24.92 -18.79
CA GLN A 246 8.46 -24.04 -18.56
C GLN A 246 9.61 -24.74 -17.80
N LYS A 247 9.29 -25.75 -16.99
CA LYS A 247 10.24 -26.61 -16.28
C LYS A 247 10.65 -27.87 -17.11
N GLY A 248 10.23 -27.94 -18.39
CA GLY A 248 10.59 -29.06 -19.30
C GLY A 248 9.79 -30.35 -19.12
N LYS A 249 8.65 -30.30 -18.39
CA LYS A 249 7.78 -31.46 -18.12
C LYS A 249 6.41 -31.27 -18.79
N GLU A 250 6.36 -31.31 -20.09
CA GLU A 250 5.11 -31.25 -20.86
C GLU A 250 4.22 -32.47 -20.58
N GLY A 251 2.94 -32.25 -20.30
CA GLY A 251 1.97 -33.28 -19.93
C GLY A 251 1.83 -33.54 -18.42
N GLU A 252 2.66 -32.91 -17.57
CA GLU A 252 2.46 -32.82 -16.13
C GLU A 252 1.92 -31.45 -15.76
N TYR A 253 1.61 -31.24 -14.46
CA TYR A 253 1.08 -29.99 -13.93
C TYR A 253 1.88 -29.60 -12.69
N LEU A 254 2.25 -28.31 -12.59
CA LEU A 254 3.04 -27.81 -11.48
C LEU A 254 2.23 -26.81 -10.65
N ILE A 255 2.09 -27.12 -9.36
CA ILE A 255 1.57 -26.20 -8.34
C ILE A 255 2.74 -25.74 -7.47
N THR A 256 2.80 -24.43 -7.20
CA THR A 256 3.87 -23.80 -6.42
C THR A 256 3.30 -23.07 -5.21
N LEU A 257 4.19 -22.54 -4.33
CA LEU A 257 3.79 -21.69 -3.21
C LEU A 257 3.56 -20.21 -3.59
N GLN A 258 3.69 -19.86 -4.85
CA GLN A 258 3.29 -18.53 -5.32
C GLN A 258 1.77 -18.34 -5.12
N PHE A 259 1.36 -17.19 -4.60
CA PHE A 259 -0.04 -16.94 -4.21
C PHE A 259 -1.06 -17.22 -5.34
N PRO A 260 -0.82 -16.85 -6.62
CA PRO A 260 -1.72 -17.17 -7.73
C PRO A 260 -1.85 -18.66 -8.05
N SER A 261 -0.91 -19.50 -7.62
CA SER A 261 -0.97 -20.96 -7.72
C SER A 261 -1.58 -21.58 -6.46
N TYR A 262 -1.12 -21.14 -5.29
CA TYR A 262 -1.54 -21.64 -3.98
C TYR A 262 -3.03 -21.39 -3.68
N ALA A 263 -3.47 -20.13 -3.75
CA ALA A 263 -4.80 -19.74 -3.28
C ALA A 263 -5.95 -20.39 -4.08
N PRO A 264 -5.92 -20.45 -5.42
CA PRO A 264 -6.94 -21.18 -6.17
C PRO A 264 -6.93 -22.68 -5.90
N PHE A 265 -5.76 -23.30 -5.72
CA PHE A 265 -5.68 -24.71 -5.38
C PHE A 265 -6.38 -25.00 -4.05
N MET A 266 -6.12 -24.20 -3.01
CA MET A 266 -6.78 -24.32 -1.70
C MET A 266 -8.29 -24.09 -1.76
N LYS A 267 -8.75 -23.27 -2.72
CA LYS A 267 -10.16 -22.92 -2.89
C LYS A 267 -10.97 -23.94 -3.67
N TYR A 268 -10.36 -24.56 -4.69
CA TYR A 268 -11.11 -25.32 -5.68
C TYR A 268 -10.77 -26.81 -5.73
N SER A 269 -9.52 -27.22 -5.41
CA SER A 269 -9.12 -28.62 -5.50
C SER A 269 -9.99 -29.53 -4.61
N GLU A 270 -10.47 -30.65 -5.17
CA GLU A 270 -11.23 -31.67 -4.44
C GLU A 270 -10.33 -32.60 -3.59
N ARG A 271 -9.01 -32.56 -3.79
CA ARG A 271 -8.01 -33.39 -3.10
C ARG A 271 -7.64 -32.81 -1.74
N ASP A 272 -8.28 -33.29 -0.67
CA ASP A 272 -8.01 -32.81 0.71
C ASP A 272 -6.58 -33.11 1.16
N ASP A 273 -6.05 -34.25 0.78
CA ASP A 273 -4.66 -34.66 1.06
C ASP A 273 -3.64 -33.72 0.45
N LEU A 274 -3.86 -33.29 -0.81
CA LEU A 274 -2.99 -32.34 -1.51
C LEU A 274 -3.14 -30.91 -0.96
N ARG A 275 -4.37 -30.51 -0.61
CA ARG A 275 -4.57 -29.22 0.09
C ARG A 275 -3.81 -29.20 1.40
N ARG A 276 -3.87 -30.28 2.20
CA ARG A 276 -3.11 -30.38 3.46
C ARG A 276 -1.60 -30.29 3.21
N GLN A 277 -1.08 -31.04 2.25
CA GLN A 277 0.34 -31.00 1.89
C GLN A 277 0.78 -29.58 1.49
N LEU A 278 0.01 -28.94 0.60
CA LEU A 278 0.30 -27.59 0.13
C LEU A 278 0.19 -26.55 1.25
N TYR A 279 -0.80 -26.68 2.14
CA TYR A 279 -0.94 -25.81 3.32
C TYR A 279 0.27 -25.92 4.26
N GLN A 280 0.70 -27.13 4.55
CA GLN A 280 1.87 -27.37 5.41
C GLN A 280 3.13 -26.78 4.76
N ALA A 281 3.37 -27.05 3.48
CA ALA A 281 4.51 -26.48 2.77
C ALA A 281 4.50 -24.94 2.78
N TYR A 282 3.33 -24.33 2.57
CA TYR A 282 3.19 -22.86 2.56
C TYR A 282 3.48 -22.26 3.94
N ASN A 283 2.97 -22.83 5.01
CA ASN A 283 3.08 -22.27 6.36
C ASN A 283 4.31 -22.75 7.13
N ALA A 284 5.06 -23.74 6.62
CA ALA A 284 6.34 -24.16 7.15
C ALA A 284 7.55 -23.46 6.50
N ARG A 285 7.32 -22.53 5.56
CA ARG A 285 8.40 -21.77 4.93
C ARG A 285 9.19 -21.00 6.01
N CYS A 286 10.51 -21.04 5.89
CA CYS A 286 11.44 -20.32 6.76
C CYS A 286 11.34 -20.69 8.25
N THR A 287 10.73 -21.83 8.60
CA THR A 287 10.67 -22.31 10.00
C THR A 287 11.86 -23.19 10.37
N SER A 288 12.62 -23.69 9.39
CA SER A 288 13.79 -24.54 9.55
C SER A 288 14.59 -24.66 8.24
N GLY A 289 15.75 -25.33 8.28
CA GLY A 289 16.55 -25.62 7.09
C GLY A 289 17.43 -24.44 6.63
N GLU A 290 17.75 -24.41 5.33
CA GLU A 290 18.66 -23.42 4.75
C GLU A 290 18.14 -21.98 4.84
N TYR A 291 16.80 -21.81 4.71
CA TYR A 291 16.15 -20.49 4.73
C TYR A 291 15.49 -20.18 6.08
N ASP A 292 15.98 -20.75 7.17
CA ASP A 292 15.42 -20.53 8.52
C ASP A 292 15.55 -19.06 8.94
N ASN A 293 14.39 -18.42 9.14
CA ASN A 293 14.29 -17.03 9.60
C ASN A 293 14.06 -16.90 11.11
N THR A 294 13.93 -17.99 11.87
CA THR A 294 13.57 -17.92 13.29
C THR A 294 14.57 -17.13 14.12
N LYS A 295 15.87 -17.32 13.88
CA LYS A 295 16.94 -16.55 14.54
C LYS A 295 17.03 -15.12 14.01
N ILE A 296 16.79 -14.94 12.71
CA ILE A 296 16.84 -13.61 12.06
C ILE A 296 15.75 -12.72 12.63
N LEU A 297 14.50 -13.19 12.68
CA LEU A 297 13.38 -12.40 13.20
C LEU A 297 13.52 -12.09 14.70
N ALA A 298 14.03 -13.02 15.50
CA ALA A 298 14.29 -12.78 16.92
C ALA A 298 15.35 -11.68 17.10
N ARG A 299 16.40 -11.70 16.26
CA ARG A 299 17.43 -10.66 16.27
C ARG A 299 16.91 -9.32 15.75
N ILE A 300 16.07 -9.30 14.71
CA ILE A 300 15.38 -8.07 14.25
C ILE A 300 14.58 -7.42 15.39
N ALA A 301 13.81 -8.22 16.13
CA ALA A 301 13.01 -7.70 17.24
C ALA A 301 13.90 -7.16 18.37
N GLU A 302 14.98 -7.83 18.70
CA GLU A 302 15.97 -7.37 19.70
C GLU A 302 16.65 -6.06 19.26
N VAL A 303 17.12 -5.97 18.01
CA VAL A 303 17.74 -4.76 17.47
C VAL A 303 16.77 -3.59 17.49
N ARG A 304 15.52 -3.81 17.08
CA ARG A 304 14.44 -2.79 17.15
C ARG A 304 14.19 -2.32 18.58
N LEU A 305 14.14 -3.24 19.54
CA LEU A 305 14.01 -2.89 20.96
C LEU A 305 15.17 -2.01 21.40
N ARG A 306 16.41 -2.38 21.05
CA ARG A 306 17.60 -1.61 21.44
C ARG A 306 17.63 -0.23 20.81
N ILE A 307 17.26 -0.09 19.52
CA ILE A 307 17.09 1.20 18.84
C ILE A 307 16.08 2.07 19.59
N ALA A 308 14.90 1.52 19.93
CA ALA A 308 13.88 2.24 20.66
C ALA A 308 14.38 2.71 22.03
N ASN A 309 15.10 1.86 22.77
CA ASN A 309 15.66 2.22 24.07
C ASN A 309 16.69 3.35 23.98
N LEU A 310 17.59 3.34 22.95
CA LEU A 310 18.52 4.45 22.71
C LEU A 310 17.79 5.78 22.43
N LEU A 311 16.64 5.71 21.79
CA LEU A 311 15.80 6.88 21.50
C LEU A 311 14.85 7.27 22.65
N GLY A 312 14.94 6.60 23.82
CA GLY A 312 14.17 6.93 25.02
C GLY A 312 12.81 6.27 25.13
N PHE A 313 12.48 5.27 24.29
CA PHE A 313 11.24 4.52 24.34
C PHE A 313 11.42 3.17 25.03
N GLU A 314 10.41 2.72 25.77
CA GLU A 314 10.47 1.44 26.48
C GLU A 314 10.38 0.24 25.51
N THR A 315 9.59 0.39 24.44
CA THR A 315 9.39 -0.63 23.40
C THR A 315 9.46 -0.05 22.00
N TYR A 316 9.70 -0.90 21.01
CA TYR A 316 9.68 -0.45 19.61
C TYR A 316 8.27 0.00 19.15
N ALA A 317 7.22 -0.62 19.71
CA ALA A 317 5.85 -0.21 19.42
C ALA A 317 5.56 1.22 19.89
N GLU A 318 6.05 1.63 21.07
CA GLU A 318 5.92 3.03 21.53
C GLU A 318 6.62 3.99 20.57
N TYR A 319 7.85 3.67 20.16
CA TYR A 319 8.57 4.44 19.16
C TYR A 319 7.82 4.54 17.83
N SER A 320 7.32 3.40 17.30
CA SER A 320 6.64 3.36 16.00
C SER A 320 5.31 4.11 16.02
N LEU A 321 4.55 3.98 17.13
CA LEU A 321 3.18 4.51 17.24
C LEU A 321 3.11 5.99 17.59
N GLU A 322 4.19 6.61 18.03
CA GLU A 322 4.22 8.04 18.38
C GLU A 322 3.69 8.94 17.25
N LYS A 323 3.88 8.54 15.98
CA LYS A 323 3.46 9.27 14.78
C LYS A 323 2.31 8.56 14.04
N THR A 324 1.33 8.12 14.80
CA THR A 324 0.11 7.48 14.30
C THR A 324 -1.12 8.03 15.02
N MET A 325 -2.32 7.76 14.51
CA MET A 325 -3.56 8.11 15.20
C MET A 325 -3.76 7.28 16.47
N ALA A 326 -3.24 6.07 16.50
CA ALA A 326 -3.33 5.20 17.67
C ALA A 326 -2.46 5.68 18.82
N GLU A 327 -1.36 6.39 18.56
CA GLU A 327 -0.44 7.01 19.51
C GLU A 327 0.24 6.03 20.48
N THR A 328 -0.45 5.02 20.95
CA THR A 328 0.05 4.10 22.00
C THR A 328 -0.29 2.64 21.72
N PRO A 329 0.54 1.68 22.20
CA PRO A 329 0.21 0.25 22.15
C PRO A 329 -1.13 -0.08 22.82
N ALA A 330 -1.48 0.62 23.89
CA ALA A 330 -2.73 0.41 24.62
C ALA A 330 -3.96 0.72 23.75
N ASN A 331 -3.91 1.77 22.94
CA ASN A 331 -4.99 2.13 22.02
C ASN A 331 -5.12 1.11 20.89
N VAL A 332 -4.01 0.59 20.36
CA VAL A 332 -4.03 -0.50 19.37
C VAL A 332 -4.68 -1.75 19.95
N TYR A 333 -4.23 -2.21 21.13
CA TYR A 333 -4.83 -3.38 21.77
C TYR A 333 -6.32 -3.17 22.12
N ASN A 334 -6.72 -1.97 22.53
CA ASN A 334 -8.13 -1.65 22.77
C ASN A 334 -8.98 -1.86 21.50
N LEU A 335 -8.52 -1.38 20.33
CA LEU A 335 -9.22 -1.62 19.07
C LEU A 335 -9.29 -3.12 18.76
N LEU A 336 -8.13 -3.83 18.78
CA LEU A 336 -8.06 -5.26 18.47
C LEU A 336 -8.95 -6.10 19.41
N ASP A 337 -8.97 -5.80 20.72
CA ASP A 337 -9.82 -6.48 21.71
C ASP A 337 -11.31 -6.22 21.47
N ARG A 338 -11.71 -4.99 21.15
CA ARG A 338 -13.10 -4.65 20.83
C ARG A 338 -13.59 -5.41 19.61
N LEU A 339 -12.79 -5.44 18.54
CA LEU A 339 -13.10 -6.18 17.32
C LEU A 339 -13.17 -7.68 17.63
N ARG A 340 -12.16 -8.25 18.30
CA ARG A 340 -12.18 -9.66 18.70
C ARG A 340 -13.46 -10.04 19.45
N ASN A 341 -13.85 -9.24 20.44
CA ASN A 341 -15.04 -9.52 21.26
C ASN A 341 -16.35 -9.51 20.44
N ALA A 342 -16.41 -8.69 19.39
CA ALA A 342 -17.54 -8.62 18.47
C ALA A 342 -17.54 -9.77 17.45
N TYR A 343 -16.38 -10.06 16.84
CA TYR A 343 -16.28 -10.99 15.72
C TYR A 343 -16.09 -12.44 16.10
N ALA A 344 -15.38 -12.77 17.19
CA ALA A 344 -15.10 -14.15 17.55
C ALA A 344 -16.35 -15.04 17.77
N PRO A 345 -17.44 -14.56 18.42
CA PRO A 345 -18.67 -15.35 18.53
C PRO A 345 -19.37 -15.60 17.20
N VAL A 346 -19.26 -14.66 16.24
CA VAL A 346 -19.84 -14.77 14.90
C VAL A 346 -18.99 -15.72 14.07
N CYS A 347 -17.66 -15.61 14.09
CA CYS A 347 -16.74 -16.51 13.43
C CYS A 347 -16.98 -17.98 13.83
N LYS A 348 -17.24 -18.26 15.12
CA LYS A 348 -17.61 -19.62 15.58
C LYS A 348 -18.91 -20.13 14.93
N LYS A 349 -19.88 -19.24 14.67
CA LYS A 349 -21.12 -19.62 13.98
C LYS A 349 -20.88 -19.86 12.49
N GLU A 350 -20.09 -19.02 11.84
CA GLU A 350 -19.69 -19.21 10.44
C GLU A 350 -18.99 -20.56 10.25
N LEU A 351 -18.01 -20.88 11.11
CA LEU A 351 -17.30 -22.17 11.04
C LEU A 351 -18.23 -23.34 11.27
N LYS A 352 -19.19 -23.23 12.21
CA LYS A 352 -20.20 -24.27 12.44
C LYS A 352 -21.09 -24.46 11.20
N GLU A 353 -21.57 -23.39 10.57
CA GLU A 353 -22.38 -23.45 9.35
C GLU A 353 -21.62 -24.15 8.23
N ILE A 354 -20.32 -23.80 8.05
CA ILE A 354 -19.45 -24.46 7.06
C ILE A 354 -19.25 -25.96 7.38
N ALA A 355 -19.06 -26.32 8.67
CA ALA A 355 -18.89 -27.69 9.09
C ALA A 355 -20.16 -28.54 8.90
N ASP A 356 -21.32 -27.97 9.22
CA ASP A 356 -22.63 -28.61 9.03
C ASP A 356 -22.88 -28.84 7.51
N TYR A 357 -22.55 -27.86 6.67
CA TYR A 357 -22.63 -27.96 5.20
C TYR A 357 -21.67 -29.04 4.65
N ALA A 358 -20.39 -28.99 5.05
CA ALA A 358 -19.38 -29.93 4.64
C ALA A 358 -19.79 -31.39 4.99
N SER A 359 -20.30 -31.56 6.21
CA SER A 359 -20.75 -32.88 6.68
C SER A 359 -21.94 -33.42 5.89
N LYS A 360 -22.86 -32.55 5.49
CA LYS A 360 -23.98 -32.90 4.61
C LYS A 360 -23.50 -33.26 3.20
N LEU A 361 -22.54 -32.51 2.67
CA LEU A 361 -21.98 -32.73 1.33
C LEU A 361 -21.25 -34.08 1.24
N GLU A 362 -20.43 -34.41 2.24
CA GLU A 362 -19.60 -35.61 2.28
C GLU A 362 -20.32 -36.86 2.82
N GLY A 363 -21.50 -36.69 3.41
CA GLY A 363 -22.26 -37.78 4.02
C GLY A 363 -21.68 -38.34 5.35
N HIS A 364 -20.69 -37.68 5.93
CA HIS A 364 -20.10 -37.98 7.21
C HIS A 364 -19.68 -36.69 7.95
N LYS A 365 -19.38 -36.80 9.24
CA LYS A 365 -18.93 -35.64 10.03
C LYS A 365 -17.58 -35.13 9.50
N VAL A 366 -17.54 -33.86 9.10
CA VAL A 366 -16.35 -33.14 8.65
C VAL A 366 -15.97 -32.08 9.69
N GLU A 367 -14.71 -32.04 10.06
CA GLU A 367 -14.11 -30.98 10.86
C GLU A 367 -13.50 -29.94 9.94
N ILE A 368 -13.75 -28.65 10.21
CA ILE A 368 -13.14 -27.56 9.44
C ILE A 368 -11.75 -27.28 10.00
N LEU A 369 -10.77 -27.49 9.15
CA LEU A 369 -9.34 -27.36 9.42
C LEU A 369 -8.73 -26.25 8.53
N PRO A 370 -7.54 -25.73 8.85
CA PRO A 370 -6.95 -24.63 8.08
C PRO A 370 -6.84 -24.89 6.57
N TRP A 371 -6.61 -26.14 6.15
CA TRP A 371 -6.42 -26.51 4.73
C TRP A 371 -7.72 -26.82 3.98
N ASN A 372 -8.85 -27.00 4.67
CA ASN A 372 -10.12 -27.27 4.00
C ASN A 372 -11.16 -26.15 4.15
N TYR A 373 -10.89 -25.14 4.99
CA TYR A 373 -11.78 -23.99 5.19
C TYR A 373 -12.15 -23.32 3.86
N SER A 374 -11.13 -22.91 3.08
CA SER A 374 -11.36 -22.17 1.83
C SER A 374 -12.21 -22.95 0.82
N TYR A 375 -12.02 -24.25 0.76
CA TYR A 375 -12.76 -25.14 -0.14
C TYR A 375 -14.25 -25.24 0.26
N TYR A 376 -14.56 -25.57 1.51
CA TYR A 376 -15.94 -25.71 1.94
C TYR A 376 -16.65 -24.37 2.06
N ALA A 377 -15.96 -23.31 2.46
CA ALA A 377 -16.50 -21.97 2.49
C ALA A 377 -16.91 -21.50 1.08
N ASN A 378 -16.07 -21.77 0.07
CA ASN A 378 -16.38 -21.44 -1.32
C ASN A 378 -17.60 -22.22 -1.84
N LYS A 379 -17.68 -23.51 -1.57
CA LYS A 379 -18.84 -24.34 -1.96
C LYS A 379 -20.13 -23.85 -1.30
N LEU A 380 -20.10 -23.57 0.00
CA LEU A 380 -21.26 -23.04 0.71
C LEU A 380 -21.67 -21.64 0.20
N LYS A 381 -20.69 -20.77 -0.06
CA LYS A 381 -20.96 -19.43 -0.63
C LYS A 381 -21.71 -19.57 -1.97
N ASN A 382 -21.21 -20.43 -2.85
CA ASN A 382 -21.83 -20.62 -4.17
C ASN A 382 -23.23 -21.21 -4.07
N GLU A 383 -23.48 -22.20 -3.19
CA GLU A 383 -24.83 -22.77 -2.97
C GLU A 383 -25.78 -21.75 -2.35
N LYS A 384 -25.33 -21.00 -1.34
CA LYS A 384 -26.18 -20.12 -0.54
C LYS A 384 -26.62 -18.86 -1.27
N TYR A 385 -25.75 -18.31 -2.12
CA TYR A 385 -25.98 -17.01 -2.78
C TYR A 385 -26.17 -17.15 -4.28
N SER A 386 -25.97 -18.31 -4.87
CA SER A 386 -25.96 -18.51 -6.35
C SER A 386 -25.10 -17.43 -7.03
N TYR A 387 -23.94 -17.11 -6.39
CA TYR A 387 -23.09 -15.99 -6.76
C TYR A 387 -21.97 -16.46 -7.68
N ASN A 388 -21.92 -15.87 -8.86
CA ASN A 388 -20.83 -16.08 -9.79
C ASN A 388 -20.30 -14.73 -10.27
N ASP A 389 -19.02 -14.45 -9.98
CA ASP A 389 -18.36 -13.20 -10.42
C ASP A 389 -18.45 -12.97 -11.92
N GLU A 390 -18.50 -14.05 -12.72
CA GLU A 390 -18.63 -13.97 -14.18
C GLU A 390 -19.98 -13.39 -14.65
N GLU A 391 -21.04 -13.49 -13.84
CA GLU A 391 -22.35 -12.88 -14.15
C GLU A 391 -22.31 -11.35 -14.05
N LEU A 392 -21.35 -10.78 -13.33
CA LEU A 392 -21.19 -9.34 -13.13
C LEU A 392 -20.35 -8.67 -14.21
N ARG A 393 -19.37 -9.39 -14.78
CA ARG A 393 -18.43 -8.84 -15.79
C ARG A 393 -19.12 -8.10 -16.94
N PRO A 394 -20.24 -8.58 -17.53
CA PRO A 394 -20.91 -7.89 -18.61
C PRO A 394 -21.38 -6.46 -18.26
N TYR A 395 -21.55 -6.15 -16.98
CA TYR A 395 -21.98 -4.84 -16.51
C TYR A 395 -20.82 -3.89 -16.17
N PHE A 396 -19.59 -4.41 -16.15
CA PHE A 396 -18.38 -3.67 -15.77
C PHE A 396 -17.40 -3.53 -16.94
N GLU A 397 -17.90 -3.02 -18.07
CA GLU A 397 -17.05 -2.63 -19.20
C GLU A 397 -16.17 -1.42 -18.79
N LEU A 398 -14.85 -1.49 -19.06
CA LEU A 398 -13.85 -0.54 -18.53
C LEU A 398 -14.19 0.93 -18.80
N ASN A 399 -14.63 1.31 -20.03
CA ASN A 399 -14.95 2.71 -20.31
C ASN A 399 -16.19 3.19 -19.53
N ASN A 400 -17.16 2.32 -19.28
CA ASN A 400 -18.29 2.63 -18.42
C ASN A 400 -17.86 2.76 -16.96
N VAL A 401 -16.96 1.89 -16.50
CA VAL A 401 -16.39 1.96 -15.15
C VAL A 401 -15.59 3.26 -14.96
N ILE A 402 -14.76 3.65 -15.93
CA ILE A 402 -14.03 4.95 -15.89
C ILE A 402 -15.02 6.12 -15.73
N LYS A 403 -16.10 6.12 -16.54
CA LYS A 403 -17.15 7.15 -16.41
C LYS A 403 -17.83 7.13 -15.03
N GLY A 404 -18.04 5.94 -14.47
CA GLY A 404 -18.63 5.77 -13.14
C GLY A 404 -17.70 6.30 -12.03
N VAL A 405 -16.44 5.92 -12.07
CA VAL A 405 -15.44 6.32 -11.07
C VAL A 405 -15.19 7.83 -11.12
N PHE A 406 -14.99 8.41 -12.30
CA PHE A 406 -14.84 9.84 -12.44
C PHE A 406 -16.16 10.59 -12.13
N GLY A 407 -17.30 10.02 -12.53
CA GLY A 407 -18.63 10.53 -12.23
C GLY A 407 -18.94 10.60 -10.73
N LEU A 408 -18.34 9.70 -9.92
CA LEU A 408 -18.42 9.78 -8.46
C LEU A 408 -17.82 11.10 -7.96
N ALA A 409 -16.61 11.42 -8.38
CA ALA A 409 -15.93 12.66 -7.98
C ALA A 409 -16.62 13.91 -8.56
N THR A 410 -17.19 13.82 -9.76
CA THR A 410 -18.01 14.90 -10.32
C THR A 410 -19.21 15.18 -9.43
N ARG A 411 -19.91 14.14 -9.03
CA ARG A 411 -21.14 14.26 -8.23
C ARG A 411 -20.89 14.71 -6.79
N LEU A 412 -19.80 14.24 -6.17
CA LEU A 412 -19.45 14.57 -4.79
C LEU A 412 -18.71 15.91 -4.66
N TYR A 413 -17.80 16.20 -5.59
CA TYR A 413 -16.81 17.27 -5.41
C TYR A 413 -16.78 18.28 -6.56
N GLY A 414 -17.63 18.09 -7.59
CA GLY A 414 -17.69 19.00 -8.74
C GLY A 414 -16.46 18.91 -9.66
N LEU A 415 -15.71 17.80 -9.64
CA LEU A 415 -14.54 17.62 -10.51
C LEU A 415 -14.97 17.13 -11.90
N ASN A 416 -14.32 17.67 -12.95
CA ASN A 416 -14.49 17.23 -14.32
C ASN A 416 -13.18 16.66 -14.83
N PHE A 417 -13.25 15.58 -15.61
CA PHE A 417 -12.10 14.87 -16.17
C PHE A 417 -12.19 14.88 -17.70
N THR A 418 -11.23 15.50 -18.35
CA THR A 418 -11.20 15.61 -19.81
C THR A 418 -9.92 14.96 -20.33
N GLU A 419 -10.06 13.90 -21.15
CA GLU A 419 -8.90 13.24 -21.77
C GLU A 419 -8.10 14.27 -22.58
N ASN A 420 -6.78 14.36 -22.33
CA ASN A 420 -5.87 15.30 -22.97
C ASN A 420 -4.73 14.57 -23.70
N GLN A 421 -4.91 14.32 -24.97
CA GLN A 421 -3.93 13.64 -25.82
C GLN A 421 -2.66 14.46 -26.12
N ASN A 422 -2.62 15.75 -25.75
CA ASN A 422 -1.44 16.59 -25.90
C ASN A 422 -0.45 16.43 -24.72
N ILE A 423 -0.83 15.71 -23.68
CA ILE A 423 0.06 15.36 -22.56
C ILE A 423 0.80 14.07 -22.92
N SER A 424 2.13 14.11 -22.85
CA SER A 424 2.98 12.95 -23.07
C SER A 424 2.71 11.85 -22.03
N VAL A 425 2.70 10.61 -22.47
CA VAL A 425 2.51 9.41 -21.63
C VAL A 425 3.70 8.46 -21.80
N TYR A 426 3.99 7.67 -20.76
CA TYR A 426 5.15 6.76 -20.75
C TYR A 426 4.91 5.43 -21.47
N HIS A 427 3.67 5.08 -21.75
CA HIS A 427 3.29 3.85 -22.46
C HIS A 427 2.00 4.09 -23.27
N PRO A 428 1.81 3.44 -24.45
CA PRO A 428 0.61 3.63 -25.27
C PRO A 428 -0.73 3.29 -24.59
N ASP A 429 -0.72 2.38 -23.61
CA ASP A 429 -1.92 1.99 -22.84
C ASP A 429 -2.31 3.03 -21.78
N VAL A 430 -1.45 4.02 -21.50
CA VAL A 430 -1.69 5.06 -20.51
C VAL A 430 -2.53 6.17 -21.09
N LYS A 431 -3.52 6.61 -20.34
CA LYS A 431 -4.33 7.79 -20.66
C LYS A 431 -4.08 8.90 -19.67
N SER A 432 -4.10 10.14 -20.12
CA SER A 432 -3.98 11.34 -19.30
C SER A 432 -5.24 12.20 -19.39
N PHE A 433 -5.60 12.80 -18.27
CA PHE A 433 -6.80 13.66 -18.16
C PHE A 433 -6.44 14.95 -17.44
N ASP A 434 -6.92 16.06 -17.97
CA ASP A 434 -7.01 17.33 -17.24
C ASP A 434 -8.15 17.23 -16.24
N VAL A 435 -7.88 17.62 -14.99
CA VAL A 435 -8.89 17.71 -13.93
C VAL A 435 -9.19 19.18 -13.67
N THR A 436 -10.48 19.54 -13.73
CA THR A 436 -10.97 20.90 -13.45
C THR A 436 -12.08 20.87 -12.41
N ASP A 437 -12.25 21.97 -11.67
CA ASP A 437 -13.42 22.15 -10.80
C ASP A 437 -14.70 22.49 -11.60
N ALA A 438 -15.82 22.65 -10.91
CA ALA A 438 -17.13 22.98 -11.51
C ALA A 438 -17.13 24.35 -12.26
N ASN A 439 -16.17 25.23 -11.98
CA ASN A 439 -16.00 26.51 -12.66
C ASN A 439 -15.00 26.45 -13.83
N GLY A 440 -14.45 25.29 -14.13
CA GLY A 440 -13.44 25.09 -15.16
C GLY A 440 -12.02 25.49 -14.73
N LYS A 441 -11.77 25.79 -13.43
CA LYS A 441 -10.43 26.05 -12.92
C LYS A 441 -9.65 24.75 -12.86
N PHE A 442 -8.41 24.78 -13.35
CA PHE A 442 -7.51 23.63 -13.33
C PHE A 442 -7.19 23.18 -11.88
N VAL A 443 -7.22 21.88 -11.65
CA VAL A 443 -6.98 21.22 -10.35
C VAL A 443 -5.75 20.31 -10.39
N GLY A 444 -5.49 19.63 -11.51
CA GLY A 444 -4.37 18.72 -11.63
C GLY A 444 -4.43 17.87 -12.90
N VAL A 445 -3.48 16.95 -13.03
CA VAL A 445 -3.46 15.94 -14.08
C VAL A 445 -3.55 14.56 -13.43
N ILE A 446 -4.37 13.67 -14.01
CA ILE A 446 -4.42 12.27 -13.63
C ILE A 446 -4.07 11.38 -14.82
N TYR A 447 -3.15 10.44 -14.58
CA TYR A 447 -2.81 9.37 -15.51
C TYR A 447 -3.46 8.08 -15.05
N THR A 448 -3.91 7.25 -16.00
CA THR A 448 -4.47 5.93 -15.72
C THR A 448 -3.76 4.88 -16.55
N ASP A 449 -3.25 3.86 -15.90
CA ASP A 449 -2.49 2.76 -16.47
C ASP A 449 -3.12 1.43 -16.07
N PHE A 450 -4.05 0.93 -16.88
CA PHE A 450 -4.95 -0.15 -16.49
C PHE A 450 -4.41 -1.56 -16.72
N PHE A 451 -3.50 -1.77 -17.69
CA PHE A 451 -3.24 -3.14 -18.18
C PHE A 451 -1.88 -3.68 -17.74
N PRO A 452 -1.79 -5.01 -17.49
CA PRO A 452 -0.53 -5.68 -17.17
C PRO A 452 0.41 -5.71 -18.38
N ARG A 453 1.72 -5.71 -18.12
CA ARG A 453 2.81 -5.94 -19.06
C ARG A 453 4.03 -6.50 -18.34
N ASP A 454 4.97 -7.08 -19.08
CA ASP A 454 6.14 -7.77 -18.49
C ASP A 454 7.05 -6.83 -17.67
N THR A 455 7.06 -5.54 -18.03
CA THR A 455 7.85 -4.49 -17.36
C THR A 455 7.12 -3.83 -16.19
N LYS A 456 5.89 -4.26 -15.88
CA LYS A 456 5.04 -3.66 -14.86
C LYS A 456 4.92 -4.53 -13.62
N ARG A 457 5.08 -3.94 -12.46
CA ARG A 457 4.88 -4.61 -11.17
C ARG A 457 3.43 -5.09 -11.01
N ASN A 458 3.25 -6.24 -10.33
CA ASN A 458 1.93 -6.75 -9.99
C ASN A 458 1.24 -5.91 -8.91
N GLY A 459 -0.11 -5.96 -8.88
CA GLY A 459 -0.93 -5.22 -7.92
C GLY A 459 -1.50 -3.94 -8.51
N ALA A 460 -1.91 -3.03 -7.64
CA ALA A 460 -2.35 -1.69 -8.00
C ALA A 460 -1.77 -0.69 -7.01
N TRP A 461 -1.60 0.56 -7.44
CA TRP A 461 -1.09 1.63 -6.58
C TRP A 461 -1.32 3.00 -7.20
N MET A 462 -1.40 4.02 -6.33
CA MET A 462 -1.31 5.42 -6.70
C MET A 462 0.08 5.97 -6.42
N THR A 463 0.61 6.78 -7.32
CA THR A 463 1.82 7.61 -7.11
C THR A 463 1.63 9.01 -7.69
N GLU A 464 2.59 9.89 -7.43
CA GLU A 464 2.60 11.25 -7.95
C GLU A 464 3.91 11.51 -8.70
N PHE A 465 3.79 12.09 -9.90
CA PHE A 465 4.94 12.68 -10.60
C PHE A 465 5.28 14.06 -10.04
N ARG A 466 4.28 14.75 -9.47
CA ARG A 466 4.42 16.00 -8.74
C ARG A 466 3.34 16.11 -7.66
N PRO A 467 3.70 16.39 -6.40
CA PRO A 467 2.74 16.73 -5.36
C PRO A 467 2.18 18.15 -5.53
N GLU A 468 1.10 18.46 -4.83
CA GLU A 468 0.60 19.82 -4.70
C GLU A 468 1.43 20.58 -3.65
N GLU A 469 1.77 21.84 -3.93
CA GLU A 469 2.43 22.75 -3.00
C GLU A 469 2.29 24.21 -3.44
N ILE A 470 2.72 25.16 -2.59
CA ILE A 470 2.85 26.56 -2.93
C ILE A 470 4.32 26.97 -2.89
N VAL A 471 4.90 27.33 -4.05
CA VAL A 471 6.27 27.81 -4.16
C VAL A 471 6.23 29.29 -4.54
N ASP A 472 6.80 30.15 -3.70
CA ASP A 472 6.87 31.59 -3.91
C ASP A 472 5.52 32.26 -4.24
N GLY A 473 4.46 31.77 -3.55
CA GLY A 473 3.08 32.24 -3.74
C GLY A 473 2.37 31.68 -4.98
N VAL A 474 3.02 30.78 -5.73
CA VAL A 474 2.45 30.14 -6.93
C VAL A 474 2.10 28.70 -6.62
N LYS A 475 0.80 28.35 -6.79
CA LYS A 475 0.33 26.97 -6.60
C LYS A 475 0.89 26.06 -7.68
N GLN A 476 1.53 24.98 -7.27
CA GLN A 476 1.91 23.84 -8.09
C GLN A 476 0.81 22.79 -7.99
N TYR A 477 0.28 22.37 -9.13
CA TYR A 477 -0.83 21.43 -9.17
C TYR A 477 -0.32 19.98 -9.21
N PRO A 478 -1.04 19.03 -8.58
CA PRO A 478 -0.60 17.64 -8.49
C PRO A 478 -0.70 16.92 -9.85
N HIS A 479 0.24 16.00 -10.09
CA HIS A 479 0.21 15.06 -11.20
C HIS A 479 0.17 13.65 -10.66
N VAL A 480 -1.01 13.06 -10.66
CA VAL A 480 -1.32 11.76 -10.05
C VAL A 480 -1.30 10.66 -11.10
N THR A 481 -0.82 9.48 -10.75
CA THR A 481 -0.95 8.29 -11.60
C THR A 481 -1.59 7.15 -10.83
N LEU A 482 -2.58 6.50 -11.45
CA LEU A 482 -3.23 5.29 -10.98
C LEU A 482 -2.78 4.12 -11.84
N THR A 483 -2.04 3.19 -11.26
CA THR A 483 -1.45 2.06 -11.96
C THR A 483 -2.10 0.76 -11.48
N MET A 484 -2.60 -0.05 -12.43
CA MET A 484 -3.39 -1.25 -12.15
C MET A 484 -2.99 -2.39 -13.11
N ASN A 485 -3.52 -3.59 -12.88
CA ASN A 485 -3.28 -4.77 -13.71
C ASN A 485 -4.61 -5.47 -14.02
N PHE A 486 -5.49 -4.79 -14.75
CA PHE A 486 -6.83 -5.26 -15.06
C PHE A 486 -6.88 -6.20 -16.27
N THR A 487 -7.97 -6.93 -16.37
CA THR A 487 -8.27 -7.83 -17.51
C THR A 487 -8.19 -7.07 -18.84
N LYS A 488 -7.30 -7.48 -19.73
CA LYS A 488 -7.15 -6.89 -21.07
C LYS A 488 -8.36 -7.15 -21.96
N PRO A 489 -8.66 -6.27 -22.93
CA PRO A 489 -9.58 -6.61 -24.03
C PRO A 489 -9.00 -7.74 -24.90
N THR A 490 -9.88 -8.45 -25.59
CA THR A 490 -9.53 -9.42 -26.66
C THR A 490 -10.02 -8.89 -28.00
N GLU A 491 -9.68 -9.57 -29.12
CA GLU A 491 -10.16 -9.17 -30.43
C GLU A 491 -11.70 -9.14 -30.53
N ASP A 492 -12.38 -10.02 -29.79
CA ASP A 492 -13.83 -10.22 -29.87
C ASP A 492 -14.60 -9.53 -28.72
N ARG A 493 -13.89 -9.03 -27.69
CA ARG A 493 -14.54 -8.56 -26.45
C ARG A 493 -13.75 -7.41 -25.80
N PRO A 494 -14.47 -6.33 -25.37
CA PRO A 494 -13.85 -5.24 -24.63
C PRO A 494 -13.31 -5.72 -23.27
N SER A 495 -12.55 -4.87 -22.59
CA SER A 495 -12.13 -5.15 -21.21
C SER A 495 -13.37 -5.18 -20.31
N LEU A 496 -13.70 -6.37 -19.81
CA LEU A 496 -14.78 -6.60 -18.85
C LEU A 496 -14.18 -6.93 -17.50
N LEU A 497 -14.36 -6.01 -16.54
CA LEU A 497 -13.73 -6.11 -15.23
C LEU A 497 -14.48 -7.05 -14.29
N THR A 498 -13.77 -7.66 -13.36
CA THR A 498 -14.36 -8.29 -12.18
C THR A 498 -14.86 -7.24 -11.20
N TYR A 499 -15.72 -7.64 -10.26
CA TYR A 499 -16.10 -6.80 -9.12
C TYR A 499 -14.87 -6.32 -8.32
N SER A 500 -13.90 -7.21 -8.09
CA SER A 500 -12.66 -6.88 -7.39
C SER A 500 -11.81 -5.84 -8.13
N GLU A 501 -11.73 -5.91 -9.47
CA GLU A 501 -10.99 -4.91 -10.27
C GLU A 501 -11.66 -3.53 -10.19
N VAL A 502 -13.00 -3.47 -10.21
CA VAL A 502 -13.74 -2.20 -10.03
C VAL A 502 -13.52 -1.64 -8.62
N ASN A 503 -13.54 -2.50 -7.60
CA ASN A 503 -13.24 -2.10 -6.22
C ASN A 503 -11.83 -1.54 -6.08
N THR A 504 -10.85 -2.19 -6.70
CA THR A 504 -9.46 -1.71 -6.74
C THR A 504 -9.35 -0.34 -7.41
N PHE A 505 -10.10 -0.09 -8.50
CA PHE A 505 -10.08 1.22 -9.14
C PHE A 505 -10.65 2.31 -8.22
N LEU A 506 -11.76 2.05 -7.52
CA LEU A 506 -12.31 2.98 -6.54
C LEU A 506 -11.33 3.26 -5.40
N HIS A 507 -10.62 2.23 -4.93
CA HIS A 507 -9.58 2.33 -3.92
C HIS A 507 -8.46 3.26 -4.36
N GLU A 508 -7.78 2.96 -5.48
CA GLU A 508 -6.67 3.77 -5.98
C GLU A 508 -7.11 5.20 -6.34
N PHE A 509 -8.34 5.35 -6.83
CA PHE A 509 -8.92 6.66 -7.08
C PHE A 509 -9.17 7.45 -5.79
N GLY A 510 -9.44 6.78 -4.66
CA GLY A 510 -9.56 7.43 -3.36
C GLY A 510 -8.24 8.07 -2.92
N HIS A 511 -7.11 7.38 -3.10
CA HIS A 511 -5.78 7.97 -2.93
C HIS A 511 -5.54 9.12 -3.92
N GLY A 512 -5.93 8.93 -5.20
CA GLY A 512 -5.83 9.97 -6.22
C GLY A 512 -6.61 11.23 -5.88
N LEU A 513 -7.82 11.08 -5.32
CA LEU A 513 -8.64 12.22 -4.86
C LEU A 513 -8.01 12.92 -3.66
N HIS A 514 -7.39 12.18 -2.74
CA HIS A 514 -6.69 12.76 -1.59
C HIS A 514 -5.56 13.70 -2.05
N SER A 515 -4.87 13.35 -3.14
CA SER A 515 -3.83 14.20 -3.74
C SER A 515 -4.39 15.32 -4.62
N LEU A 516 -5.37 15.03 -5.50
CA LEU A 516 -5.97 16.02 -6.41
C LEU A 516 -6.69 17.15 -5.67
N LEU A 517 -7.30 16.84 -4.52
CA LEU A 517 -8.06 17.81 -3.74
C LEU A 517 -7.21 18.50 -2.66
N ALA A 518 -5.92 18.18 -2.54
CA ALA A 518 -5.03 18.81 -1.57
C ALA A 518 -4.99 20.34 -1.76
N ASP A 519 -4.99 21.06 -0.63
CA ASP A 519 -4.88 22.51 -0.58
C ASP A 519 -3.98 22.89 0.58
N THR A 520 -2.66 22.73 0.35
CA THR A 520 -1.61 22.82 1.35
C THR A 520 -0.48 23.75 0.88
N LYS A 521 0.33 24.25 1.81
CA LYS A 521 1.49 25.08 1.49
C LYS A 521 2.71 24.24 1.11
N TYR A 522 2.86 23.07 1.75
CA TYR A 522 4.08 22.27 1.75
C TYR A 522 3.84 20.89 1.18
N SER A 523 4.66 20.49 0.22
CA SER A 523 4.55 19.18 -0.41
C SER A 523 4.68 18.01 0.56
N SER A 524 5.49 18.14 1.62
CA SER A 524 5.64 17.12 2.65
C SER A 524 4.39 16.92 3.53
N LEU A 525 3.42 17.84 3.46
CA LEU A 525 2.13 17.77 4.14
C LEU A 525 0.96 17.51 3.17
N SER A 526 1.21 17.49 1.86
CA SER A 526 0.17 17.38 0.85
C SER A 526 -0.37 15.96 0.67
N GLY A 527 -1.63 15.86 0.29
CA GLY A 527 -2.27 14.62 -0.18
C GLY A 527 -2.10 13.44 0.77
N THR A 528 -1.49 12.38 0.28
CA THR A 528 -1.28 11.13 1.03
C THR A 528 -0.15 11.18 2.06
N ASN A 529 0.50 12.35 2.28
CA ASN A 529 1.54 12.55 3.29
C ASN A 529 0.95 12.69 4.71
N VAL A 530 0.16 11.74 5.13
CA VAL A 530 -0.55 11.63 6.41
C VAL A 530 0.06 10.55 7.31
N TYR A 531 -0.49 10.35 8.51
CA TYR A 531 -0.11 9.23 9.35
C TYR A 531 -0.45 7.89 8.68
N ARG A 532 0.40 6.87 8.90
CA ARG A 532 0.27 5.56 8.27
C ARG A 532 -1.10 4.92 8.45
N ASP A 533 -1.67 5.02 9.65
CA ASP A 533 -2.97 4.43 9.98
C ASP A 533 -4.17 5.27 9.54
N PHE A 534 -3.91 6.36 8.79
CA PHE A 534 -4.93 7.17 8.13
C PHE A 534 -4.88 7.10 6.60
N VAL A 535 -3.75 6.73 6.01
CA VAL A 535 -3.54 6.80 4.55
C VAL A 535 -4.59 6.01 3.76
N GLU A 536 -5.07 4.88 4.33
CA GLU A 536 -6.08 4.02 3.68
C GLU A 536 -7.53 4.49 3.90
N VAL A 537 -7.77 5.52 4.70
CA VAL A 537 -9.14 5.97 4.99
C VAL A 537 -9.85 6.52 3.75
N PRO A 538 -9.25 7.41 2.91
CA PRO A 538 -9.91 7.90 1.69
C PRO A 538 -10.07 6.82 0.62
N SER A 539 -9.14 5.88 0.50
CA SER A 539 -9.21 4.80 -0.48
C SER A 539 -10.31 3.80 -0.14
N GLN A 540 -10.33 3.27 1.08
CA GLN A 540 -11.35 2.35 1.56
C GLN A 540 -12.73 3.00 1.66
N PHE A 541 -12.79 4.31 1.92
CA PHE A 541 -14.06 5.06 1.90
C PHE A 541 -14.76 4.95 0.54
N ASN A 542 -14.05 5.09 -0.56
CA ASN A 542 -14.62 5.01 -1.89
C ASN A 542 -15.15 3.61 -2.23
N GLU A 543 -14.55 2.55 -1.69
CA GLU A 543 -14.98 1.17 -1.92
C GLU A 543 -16.44 0.93 -1.53
N ASN A 544 -16.93 1.62 -0.49
CA ASN A 544 -18.31 1.48 -0.03
C ASN A 544 -19.36 1.79 -1.10
N TYR A 545 -19.06 2.67 -2.05
CA TYR A 545 -19.99 3.02 -3.13
C TYR A 545 -20.32 1.84 -4.02
N LEU A 546 -19.43 0.83 -4.14
CA LEU A 546 -19.67 -0.33 -5.01
C LEU A 546 -20.81 -1.26 -4.51
N THR A 547 -21.26 -1.08 -3.28
CA THR A 547 -22.46 -1.76 -2.74
C THR A 547 -23.72 -0.91 -2.76
N GLU A 548 -23.65 0.33 -3.26
CA GLU A 548 -24.77 1.24 -3.29
C GLU A 548 -25.43 1.25 -4.69
N LYS A 549 -26.68 0.78 -4.77
CA LYS A 549 -27.40 0.68 -6.05
C LYS A 549 -27.50 2.03 -6.76
N GLU A 550 -27.76 3.12 -6.04
CA GLU A 550 -27.85 4.46 -6.62
C GLU A 550 -26.56 4.86 -7.37
N TYR A 551 -25.42 4.37 -6.92
CA TYR A 551 -24.15 4.58 -7.63
C TYR A 551 -23.97 3.62 -8.79
N LEU A 552 -24.23 2.32 -8.59
CA LEU A 552 -24.10 1.31 -9.65
C LEU A 552 -24.98 1.64 -10.87
N ASP A 553 -26.19 2.15 -10.66
CA ASP A 553 -27.11 2.55 -11.73
C ASP A 553 -26.55 3.66 -12.64
N THR A 554 -25.55 4.41 -12.18
CA THR A 554 -24.95 5.49 -12.97
C THR A 554 -24.06 4.95 -14.10
N PHE A 555 -23.47 3.75 -13.95
CA PHE A 555 -22.48 3.24 -14.91
C PHE A 555 -22.55 1.73 -15.19
N ALA A 556 -23.04 0.91 -14.23
CA ALA A 556 -23.06 -0.54 -14.37
C ALA A 556 -24.13 -0.98 -15.37
N ARG A 557 -23.77 -1.02 -16.65
CA ARG A 557 -24.64 -1.35 -17.77
C ARG A 557 -24.07 -2.48 -18.58
N HIS A 558 -24.93 -3.39 -19.00
CA HIS A 558 -24.56 -4.51 -19.84
C HIS A 558 -23.95 -4.02 -21.17
N TYR A 559 -22.73 -4.44 -21.49
CA TYR A 559 -21.90 -3.88 -22.58
C TYR A 559 -22.51 -4.08 -23.99
N ILE A 560 -23.44 -5.06 -24.18
CA ILE A 560 -24.14 -5.30 -25.45
C ILE A 560 -25.52 -4.62 -25.45
N THR A 561 -26.32 -4.84 -24.39
CA THR A 561 -27.73 -4.38 -24.39
C THR A 561 -27.92 -2.96 -23.86
N GLY A 562 -26.95 -2.44 -23.09
CA GLY A 562 -27.05 -1.15 -22.41
C GLY A 562 -27.97 -1.15 -21.19
N GLU A 563 -28.58 -2.29 -20.84
CA GLU A 563 -29.45 -2.41 -19.67
C GLU A 563 -28.68 -2.24 -18.36
N PRO A 564 -29.24 -1.59 -17.35
CA PRO A 564 -28.61 -1.47 -16.05
C PRO A 564 -28.48 -2.82 -15.35
N ILE A 565 -27.56 -2.91 -14.40
CA ILE A 565 -27.37 -4.10 -13.56
C ILE A 565 -28.68 -4.41 -12.81
N PRO A 566 -29.19 -5.67 -12.87
CA PRO A 566 -30.42 -6.05 -12.17
C PRO A 566 -30.31 -5.90 -10.65
N ASP A 567 -31.41 -5.49 -10.00
CA ASP A 567 -31.51 -5.37 -8.54
C ASP A 567 -31.11 -6.67 -7.83
N GLU A 568 -31.51 -7.81 -8.39
CA GLU A 568 -31.18 -9.14 -7.87
C GLU A 568 -29.67 -9.40 -7.82
N LEU A 569 -28.91 -8.95 -8.83
CA LEU A 569 -27.45 -9.08 -8.82
C LEU A 569 -26.80 -8.15 -7.79
N VAL A 570 -27.32 -6.94 -7.61
CA VAL A 570 -26.84 -6.02 -6.56
C VAL A 570 -27.12 -6.60 -5.17
N GLU A 571 -28.30 -7.18 -4.92
CA GLU A 571 -28.59 -7.87 -3.67
C GLU A 571 -27.66 -9.07 -3.43
N LYS A 572 -27.32 -9.84 -4.47
CA LYS A 572 -26.34 -10.94 -4.37
C LYS A 572 -24.96 -10.42 -3.98
N ILE A 573 -24.50 -9.30 -4.56
CA ILE A 573 -23.25 -8.64 -4.18
C ILE A 573 -23.26 -8.33 -2.68
N ILE A 574 -24.27 -7.59 -2.20
CA ILE A 574 -24.38 -7.13 -0.81
C ILE A 574 -24.43 -8.32 0.16
N ARG A 575 -25.26 -9.33 -0.12
CA ARG A 575 -25.37 -10.51 0.76
C ARG A 575 -24.11 -11.36 0.77
N SER A 576 -23.43 -11.49 -0.37
CA SER A 576 -22.20 -12.28 -0.46
C SER A 576 -20.99 -11.59 0.16
N SER A 577 -20.99 -10.25 0.26
CA SER A 577 -19.89 -9.50 0.90
C SER A 577 -19.81 -9.76 2.42
N GLN A 578 -20.93 -10.08 3.06
CA GLN A 578 -20.98 -10.39 4.49
C GLN A 578 -20.58 -11.85 4.83
N PHE A 579 -20.46 -12.72 3.80
CA PHE A 579 -20.12 -14.12 4.01
C PHE A 579 -18.65 -14.29 4.40
N GLY A 580 -18.42 -14.88 5.57
CA GLY A 580 -17.06 -15.11 6.09
C GLY A 580 -16.37 -13.82 6.60
N ALA A 581 -17.11 -12.71 6.74
CA ALA A 581 -16.56 -11.45 7.23
C ALA A 581 -15.96 -11.59 8.64
N ALA A 582 -16.57 -12.38 9.50
CA ALA A 582 -16.05 -12.58 10.85
C ALA A 582 -14.76 -13.42 10.86
N TYR A 583 -14.67 -14.45 10.04
CA TYR A 583 -13.40 -15.18 9.86
C TYR A 583 -12.30 -14.30 9.28
N ALA A 584 -12.60 -13.51 8.25
CA ALA A 584 -11.65 -12.59 7.64
C ALA A 584 -11.12 -11.56 8.66
N CYS A 585 -12.02 -10.96 9.46
CA CYS A 585 -11.61 -10.05 10.53
C CYS A 585 -10.73 -10.76 11.57
N MET A 586 -11.12 -11.93 12.08
CA MET A 586 -10.31 -12.69 13.06
C MET A 586 -8.91 -13.02 12.53
N ARG A 587 -8.76 -13.27 11.23
CA ARG A 587 -7.46 -13.48 10.59
C ARG A 587 -6.62 -12.18 10.58
N GLN A 588 -7.22 -11.03 10.29
CA GLN A 588 -6.53 -9.74 10.37
C GLN A 588 -6.11 -9.42 11.83
N LEU A 589 -6.96 -9.74 12.79
CA LEU A 589 -6.62 -9.58 14.21
C LEU A 589 -5.45 -10.48 14.62
N PHE A 590 -5.37 -11.72 14.10
CA PHE A 590 -4.24 -12.60 14.33
C PHE A 590 -2.92 -11.94 13.92
N PHE A 591 -2.86 -11.34 12.72
CA PHE A 591 -1.68 -10.63 12.25
C PHE A 591 -1.38 -9.38 13.10
N GLY A 592 -2.39 -8.61 13.49
CA GLY A 592 -2.23 -7.45 14.36
C GLY A 592 -1.70 -7.81 15.75
N TYR A 593 -2.20 -8.88 16.37
CA TYR A 593 -1.69 -9.35 17.67
C TYR A 593 -0.26 -9.91 17.56
N LEU A 594 0.05 -10.59 16.47
CA LEU A 594 1.39 -11.12 16.22
C LEU A 594 2.40 -9.97 16.06
N ASP A 595 2.08 -8.96 15.26
CA ASP A 595 2.88 -7.77 15.06
C ASP A 595 3.12 -7.02 16.37
N MET A 596 2.04 -6.67 17.07
CA MET A 596 2.15 -5.98 18.35
C MET A 596 2.89 -6.80 19.40
N GLY A 597 2.71 -8.11 19.41
CA GLY A 597 3.45 -9.00 20.30
C GLY A 597 4.96 -8.90 20.11
N TRP A 598 5.45 -8.96 18.87
CA TRP A 598 6.87 -8.84 18.55
C TRP A 598 7.47 -7.45 18.83
N HIS A 599 6.66 -6.39 18.81
CA HIS A 599 7.15 -5.02 18.96
C HIS A 599 6.88 -4.38 20.33
N THR A 600 6.17 -5.10 21.22
CA THR A 600 6.00 -4.72 22.63
C THR A 600 6.86 -5.53 23.60
N ILE A 601 7.82 -6.31 23.09
CA ILE A 601 8.79 -7.02 23.93
C ILE A 601 9.66 -6.03 24.71
N LYS A 602 10.07 -6.45 25.93
CA LYS A 602 10.99 -5.72 26.81
C LYS A 602 12.32 -6.46 27.04
N ALA A 603 12.42 -7.65 26.47
CA ALA A 603 13.62 -8.50 26.51
C ALA A 603 13.67 -9.40 25.25
N PRO A 604 14.85 -9.88 24.85
CA PRO A 604 14.99 -10.77 23.70
C PRO A 604 14.17 -12.04 23.82
N VAL A 605 13.61 -12.49 22.69
CA VAL A 605 12.83 -13.73 22.58
C VAL A 605 13.77 -14.88 22.16
N THR A 606 13.77 -15.96 22.92
CA THR A 606 14.63 -17.14 22.67
C THR A 606 13.86 -18.34 22.10
N ASP A 607 12.56 -18.44 22.37
CA ASP A 607 11.67 -19.50 21.87
C ASP A 607 10.57 -18.88 20.97
N VAL A 608 10.86 -18.85 19.68
CA VAL A 608 9.97 -18.25 18.68
C VAL A 608 8.62 -18.96 18.57
N PRO A 609 8.55 -20.32 18.51
CA PRO A 609 7.29 -21.04 18.48
C PRO A 609 6.40 -20.76 19.71
N ALA A 610 6.96 -20.85 20.90
CA ALA A 610 6.23 -20.61 22.15
C ALA A 610 5.77 -19.16 22.23
N PHE A 611 6.58 -18.22 21.77
CA PHE A 611 6.24 -16.80 21.74
C PHE A 611 5.05 -16.53 20.81
N GLU A 612 5.12 -16.96 19.53
CA GLU A 612 4.02 -16.81 18.56
C GLU A 612 2.72 -17.45 19.12
N ALA A 613 2.82 -18.65 19.68
CA ALA A 613 1.68 -19.34 20.28
C ALA A 613 1.04 -18.50 21.41
N SER A 614 1.85 -17.89 22.27
CA SER A 614 1.37 -17.09 23.40
C SER A 614 0.65 -15.81 22.96
N VAL A 615 1.29 -15.01 22.09
CA VAL A 615 0.76 -13.69 21.67
C VAL A 615 -0.48 -13.79 20.79
N THR A 616 -0.66 -14.91 20.06
CA THR A 616 -1.80 -15.12 19.17
C THR A 616 -2.93 -15.95 19.80
N SER A 617 -2.75 -16.51 20.99
CA SER A 617 -3.70 -17.44 21.64
C SER A 617 -5.14 -16.95 21.70
N LYS A 618 -5.36 -15.65 21.92
CA LYS A 618 -6.68 -15.03 22.05
C LYS A 618 -7.47 -14.88 20.75
N VAL A 619 -6.77 -14.94 19.61
CA VAL A 619 -7.33 -14.64 18.27
C VAL A 619 -7.20 -15.81 17.30
N ARG A 620 -6.59 -16.89 17.73
CA ARG A 620 -6.42 -18.10 16.92
C ARG A 620 -7.78 -18.75 16.66
N VAL A 621 -8.05 -19.02 15.39
CA VAL A 621 -9.33 -19.62 14.94
C VAL A 621 -9.22 -21.14 14.85
N PHE A 622 -8.06 -21.64 14.41
CA PHE A 622 -7.77 -23.08 14.30
C PHE A 622 -6.65 -23.47 15.24
N GLU A 623 -6.60 -24.75 15.60
CA GLU A 623 -5.47 -25.29 16.34
C GLU A 623 -4.18 -25.20 15.51
N PRO A 624 -3.02 -25.03 16.17
CA PRO A 624 -1.73 -24.98 15.49
C PRO A 624 -1.45 -26.28 14.72
N VAL A 625 -0.91 -26.14 13.51
CA VAL A 625 -0.41 -27.27 12.74
C VAL A 625 1.08 -27.40 13.00
N GLU A 626 1.52 -28.59 13.35
CA GLU A 626 2.92 -28.88 13.66
C GLU A 626 3.86 -28.44 12.53
N GLY A 627 4.95 -27.77 12.86
CA GLY A 627 5.94 -27.22 11.92
C GLY A 627 5.51 -25.93 11.20
N CYS A 628 4.26 -25.47 11.40
CA CYS A 628 3.74 -24.24 10.76
C CYS A 628 3.83 -23.04 11.71
N MET A 629 4.37 -21.95 11.20
CA MET A 629 4.42 -20.63 11.88
C MET A 629 4.15 -19.50 10.90
N THR A 630 3.70 -18.36 11.41
CA THR A 630 3.46 -17.17 10.61
C THR A 630 4.66 -16.21 10.64
N ALA A 631 5.24 -15.98 11.80
CA ALA A 631 6.31 -14.99 11.98
C ALA A 631 7.52 -15.19 11.06
N PRO A 632 8.06 -16.42 10.79
CA PRO A 632 9.24 -16.60 9.96
C PRO A 632 9.09 -16.22 8.48
N GLN A 633 7.86 -16.02 8.02
CA GLN A 633 7.53 -15.63 6.65
C GLN A 633 6.76 -14.30 6.56
N PHE A 634 6.58 -13.61 7.69
CA PHE A 634 5.76 -12.40 7.76
C PHE A 634 6.57 -11.16 7.36
N THR A 635 6.84 -11.05 6.06
CA THR A 635 7.64 -9.96 5.48
C THR A 635 7.08 -8.57 5.77
N HIS A 636 5.75 -8.39 5.87
CA HIS A 636 5.14 -7.11 6.19
C HIS A 636 5.77 -6.43 7.41
N ILE A 637 6.02 -7.21 8.49
CA ILE A 637 6.50 -6.65 9.75
C ILE A 637 8.00 -6.80 9.98
N PHE A 638 8.69 -7.71 9.28
CA PHE A 638 10.13 -7.93 9.50
C PHE A 638 11.02 -7.33 8.41
N SER A 639 10.55 -7.25 7.16
CA SER A 639 11.27 -6.61 6.06
C SER A 639 10.50 -5.48 5.38
N GLY A 640 9.16 -5.49 5.48
CA GLY A 640 8.30 -4.45 4.94
C GLY A 640 7.99 -3.36 5.95
N GLY A 641 7.78 -2.21 5.81
CA GLY A 641 7.62 -1.08 6.74
C GLY A 641 6.42 -1.12 7.72
N TYR A 642 5.83 -2.29 8.03
CA TYR A 642 4.65 -2.41 8.91
C TYR A 642 4.95 -2.86 10.34
N ALA A 643 6.19 -2.71 10.83
CA ALA A 643 6.57 -3.01 12.21
C ALA A 643 5.77 -2.18 13.21
N ALA A 644 5.06 -2.84 14.12
CA ALA A 644 4.05 -2.24 15.01
C ALA A 644 3.00 -1.41 14.23
N GLY A 645 2.67 -1.80 13.00
CA GLY A 645 1.83 -1.03 12.10
C GLY A 645 0.78 -1.85 11.35
N TYR A 646 0.73 -3.18 11.51
CA TYR A 646 -0.23 -4.02 10.78
C TYR A 646 -1.70 -3.74 11.16
N TYR A 647 -1.94 -3.29 12.37
CA TYR A 647 -3.27 -2.88 12.85
C TYR A 647 -3.92 -1.78 11.99
N SER A 648 -3.12 -1.01 11.25
CA SER A 648 -3.57 0.14 10.44
C SER A 648 -4.68 -0.21 9.48
N TYR A 649 -4.67 -1.43 8.91
CA TYR A 649 -5.74 -1.90 8.02
C TYR A 649 -7.11 -1.92 8.71
N LYS A 650 -7.16 -2.42 9.95
CA LYS A 650 -8.42 -2.45 10.71
C LYS A 650 -8.75 -1.10 11.35
N TRP A 651 -7.73 -0.28 11.63
CA TRP A 651 -7.92 1.08 12.11
C TRP A 651 -8.61 1.94 11.05
N ALA A 652 -8.11 1.93 9.83
CA ALA A 652 -8.67 2.66 8.70
C ALA A 652 -10.09 2.20 8.35
N GLU A 653 -10.33 0.88 8.34
CA GLU A 653 -11.67 0.31 8.11
C GLU A 653 -12.71 0.78 9.13
N VAL A 654 -12.35 0.96 10.39
CA VAL A 654 -13.27 1.49 11.41
C VAL A 654 -13.61 2.95 11.12
N ILE A 655 -12.61 3.74 10.74
CA ILE A 655 -12.78 5.18 10.48
C ILE A 655 -13.63 5.40 9.23
N GLU A 656 -13.31 4.71 8.13
CA GLU A 656 -14.01 4.89 6.86
C GLU A 656 -15.46 4.41 6.93
N ALA A 657 -15.71 3.27 7.61
CA ALA A 657 -17.07 2.78 7.78
C ALA A 657 -17.95 3.74 8.61
N ASP A 658 -17.39 4.35 9.68
CA ASP A 658 -18.07 5.36 10.47
C ASP A 658 -18.27 6.67 9.67
N ALA A 659 -17.30 7.06 8.84
CA ALA A 659 -17.43 8.20 7.93
C ALA A 659 -18.53 7.96 6.90
N PHE A 660 -18.52 6.80 6.24
CA PHE A 660 -19.53 6.46 5.23
C PHE A 660 -20.94 6.32 5.82
N GLN A 661 -21.05 5.92 7.11
CA GLN A 661 -22.33 5.89 7.81
C GLN A 661 -23.03 7.26 7.84
N GLN A 662 -22.26 8.37 7.90
CA GLN A 662 -22.83 9.72 7.82
C GLN A 662 -23.40 10.00 6.43
N PHE A 663 -22.74 9.57 5.37
CA PHE A 663 -23.27 9.66 4.02
C PHE A 663 -24.54 8.81 3.85
N LYS A 664 -24.58 7.60 4.39
CA LYS A 664 -25.81 6.78 4.37
C LYS A 664 -26.99 7.44 5.09
N GLN A 665 -26.73 8.17 6.18
CA GLN A 665 -27.78 8.87 6.94
C GLN A 665 -28.31 10.12 6.23
N ASN A 666 -27.46 10.84 5.51
CA ASN A 666 -27.79 12.11 4.86
C ASN A 666 -28.15 11.95 3.38
N GLY A 667 -27.83 10.80 2.78
CA GLY A 667 -27.83 10.51 1.36
C GLY A 667 -26.39 10.39 0.84
N ILE A 668 -26.11 9.28 0.11
CA ILE A 668 -24.74 8.97 -0.32
C ILE A 668 -24.11 10.01 -1.25
N PHE A 669 -24.94 10.91 -1.79
CA PHE A 669 -24.55 12.03 -2.64
C PHE A 669 -24.95 13.39 -2.06
N ASP A 670 -25.20 13.48 -0.74
CA ASP A 670 -25.50 14.77 -0.11
C ASP A 670 -24.33 15.73 -0.26
N SER A 671 -24.55 16.84 -0.93
CA SER A 671 -23.52 17.82 -1.28
C SER A 671 -22.87 18.46 -0.06
N LYS A 672 -23.60 18.69 1.02
CA LYS A 672 -23.08 19.29 2.26
C LYS A 672 -22.15 18.33 2.99
N THR A 673 -22.52 17.05 3.03
CA THR A 673 -21.70 16.00 3.63
C THR A 673 -20.42 15.81 2.81
N ALA A 674 -20.53 15.79 1.48
CA ALA A 674 -19.38 15.69 0.57
C ALA A 674 -18.44 16.89 0.67
N GLU A 675 -18.98 18.12 0.72
CA GLU A 675 -18.21 19.34 0.93
C GLU A 675 -17.50 19.32 2.29
N SER A 676 -18.16 18.88 3.35
CA SER A 676 -17.56 18.76 4.68
C SER A 676 -16.43 17.75 4.70
N TRP A 677 -16.61 16.59 4.04
CA TRP A 677 -15.56 15.56 3.90
C TRP A 677 -14.36 16.10 3.11
N ARG A 678 -14.62 16.73 1.96
CA ARG A 678 -13.59 17.37 1.15
C ARG A 678 -12.78 18.40 1.97
N ASN A 679 -13.46 19.38 2.58
CA ASN A 679 -12.81 20.53 3.20
C ASN A 679 -12.12 20.21 4.53
N ASN A 680 -12.62 19.23 5.28
CA ASN A 680 -12.08 18.87 6.59
C ASN A 680 -11.10 17.69 6.55
N VAL A 681 -11.15 16.85 5.49
CA VAL A 681 -10.33 15.63 5.42
C VAL A 681 -9.48 15.63 4.16
N LEU A 682 -10.08 15.53 2.97
CA LEU A 682 -9.34 15.29 1.73
C LEU A 682 -8.39 16.43 1.37
N SER A 683 -8.80 17.69 1.57
CA SER A 683 -7.98 18.84 1.20
C SER A 683 -6.87 19.16 2.20
N ARG A 684 -6.89 18.54 3.36
CA ARG A 684 -6.01 18.91 4.48
C ARG A 684 -4.71 18.13 4.55
N GLY A 685 -4.63 16.97 3.88
CA GLY A 685 -3.43 16.14 3.94
C GLY A 685 -2.93 15.97 5.39
N GLY A 686 -1.66 16.19 5.60
CA GLY A 686 -0.99 16.09 6.88
C GLY A 686 -0.84 17.39 7.67
N THR A 687 -1.61 18.43 7.36
CA THR A 687 -1.50 19.77 7.97
C THR A 687 -1.92 19.82 9.45
N GLU A 688 -2.72 18.86 9.89
CA GLU A 688 -3.16 18.69 11.28
C GLU A 688 -3.21 17.18 11.63
N PRO A 689 -3.26 16.83 12.93
CA PRO A 689 -3.47 15.44 13.32
C PRO A 689 -4.77 14.88 12.71
N PRO A 690 -4.76 13.70 12.08
CA PRO A 690 -5.92 13.18 11.36
C PRO A 690 -7.19 13.05 12.22
N MET A 691 -7.06 12.70 13.51
CA MET A 691 -8.21 12.64 14.43
C MET A 691 -8.88 14.02 14.63
N THR A 692 -8.11 15.12 14.60
CA THR A 692 -8.67 16.48 14.65
C THR A 692 -9.50 16.77 13.41
N LEU A 693 -8.97 16.43 12.23
CA LEU A 693 -9.65 16.58 10.95
C LEU A 693 -10.93 15.73 10.90
N TYR A 694 -10.82 14.48 11.32
CA TYR A 694 -11.95 13.56 11.37
C TYR A 694 -13.07 14.05 12.28
N LYS A 695 -12.73 14.49 13.51
CA LYS A 695 -13.72 15.06 14.47
C LYS A 695 -14.40 16.33 13.92
N ARG A 696 -13.69 17.12 13.14
CA ARG A 696 -14.26 18.32 12.48
C ARG A 696 -15.32 17.93 11.45
N PHE A 697 -15.10 16.83 10.72
CA PHE A 697 -16.08 16.27 9.80
C PHE A 697 -17.23 15.56 10.55
N ARG A 698 -16.92 14.63 11.46
CA ARG A 698 -17.87 13.68 12.04
C ARG A 698 -18.56 14.19 13.31
N GLY A 699 -17.96 15.13 14.03
CA GLY A 699 -18.42 15.64 15.33
C GLY A 699 -18.07 14.74 16.52
N SER A 700 -17.46 13.58 16.30
CA SER A 700 -17.08 12.61 17.35
C SER A 700 -15.92 11.74 16.90
N GLU A 701 -15.34 10.98 17.82
CA GLU A 701 -14.41 9.89 17.48
C GLU A 701 -15.14 8.73 16.78
N PRO A 702 -14.47 7.97 15.90
CA PRO A 702 -15.07 6.84 15.22
C PRO A 702 -15.38 5.70 16.20
N THR A 703 -16.41 4.93 15.87
CA THR A 703 -16.76 3.71 16.62
C THR A 703 -16.73 2.50 15.70
N ILE A 704 -16.57 1.31 16.27
CA ILE A 704 -16.61 0.07 15.47
C ILE A 704 -18.04 -0.28 14.99
N ASP A 705 -19.06 0.44 15.45
CA ASP A 705 -20.46 0.05 15.24
C ASP A 705 -20.86 0.05 13.76
N ALA A 706 -20.38 1.04 12.99
CA ALA A 706 -20.64 1.11 11.55
C ALA A 706 -20.02 -0.07 10.80
N LEU A 707 -18.78 -0.43 11.11
CA LEU A 707 -18.11 -1.60 10.57
C LEU A 707 -18.88 -2.90 10.91
N LEU A 708 -19.31 -3.05 12.15
CA LEU A 708 -20.10 -4.22 12.57
C LEU A 708 -21.40 -4.34 11.79
N VAL A 709 -22.11 -3.20 11.56
CA VAL A 709 -23.35 -3.18 10.77
C VAL A 709 -23.08 -3.58 9.32
N ARG A 710 -22.02 -3.03 8.70
CA ARG A 710 -21.61 -3.38 7.33
C ARG A 710 -21.36 -4.88 7.19
N ASP A 711 -20.66 -5.48 8.14
CA ASP A 711 -20.31 -6.90 8.15
C ASP A 711 -21.45 -7.82 8.64
N GLY A 712 -22.68 -7.28 8.81
CA GLY A 712 -23.86 -8.06 9.22
C GLY A 712 -23.86 -8.48 10.68
N ILE A 713 -23.03 -7.88 11.54
CA ILE A 713 -22.93 -8.19 12.95
C ILE A 713 -23.87 -7.30 13.77
N LYS A 714 -24.69 -7.93 14.61
CA LYS A 714 -25.66 -7.20 15.44
C LYS A 714 -24.97 -6.37 16.52
N VAL A 715 -25.14 -5.05 16.44
CA VAL A 715 -24.70 -4.11 17.49
C VAL A 715 -25.74 -4.13 18.63
N LYS A 716 -25.27 -4.28 19.88
CA LYS A 716 -26.12 -4.09 21.04
C LYS A 716 -26.39 -2.60 21.20
N THR A 717 -27.53 -2.11 20.67
CA THR A 717 -27.96 -0.73 20.90
C THR A 717 -28.16 -0.52 22.40
N LYS A 718 -27.31 0.32 23.03
CA LYS A 718 -27.65 0.89 24.33
C LYS A 718 -28.89 1.74 24.13
N LYS A 719 -30.05 1.33 24.65
CA LYS A 719 -31.25 2.16 24.72
C LYS A 719 -30.88 3.43 25.50
N VAL A 720 -30.60 4.51 24.77
CA VAL A 720 -30.54 5.85 25.40
C VAL A 720 -31.94 6.16 25.87
N LYS A 721 -32.17 6.10 27.18
CA LYS A 721 -33.41 6.59 27.76
C LYS A 721 -33.51 8.07 27.43
N PRO A 722 -34.61 8.56 26.81
CA PRO A 722 -34.77 9.97 26.56
C PRO A 722 -34.66 10.71 27.91
N LYS A 723 -33.76 11.71 28.00
CA LYS A 723 -33.75 12.64 29.12
C LYS A 723 -35.06 13.41 29.08
N VAL A 724 -36.02 13.03 29.92
CA VAL A 724 -37.19 13.85 30.18
C VAL A 724 -36.68 15.15 30.80
N LYS A 725 -36.78 16.25 30.05
CA LYS A 725 -36.59 17.59 30.59
C LYS A 725 -37.77 17.81 31.54
N ARG A 726 -37.45 17.96 32.83
CA ARG A 726 -38.32 18.57 33.80
C ARG A 726 -38.13 20.09 33.77
#